data_0a7ba1df635669d5b2863ddda9ce0b36
#
_entry.id   0a7ba1df635669d5b2863ddda9ce0b36
#
_cell.length_a   1.000
_cell.length_b   1.000
_cell.length_c   1.000
_cell.angle_alpha   90.00
_cell.angle_beta   90.00
_cell.angle_gamma   90.00
#
_symmetry.space_group_name_H-M   'P 1'
#
loop_
_entity.id
_entity.type
_entity.pdbx_description
1 polymer ?
#
loop_
_entity_poly.entity_id
_entity_poly.type
_entity_poly.pdbx_seq_one_letter_code
_entity_poly.pdbx_strand_id
1 'polypeptide(L)'
;MTKTEEKIEVLGARVHNLKNIDVEIPREKLVVITGLSGSGKSSLAFDTIYAEGQRRYIETFSAYARQFLGGLERPDVDKIEGLSPVIAIEQKTTSKNPRSTVGTITEIYDFLRLLFARAGEAYSYNTGEKMVSYTDNQIKELIVEHYKDKRVSVLAPVVRSRKGHYRELFENIAKQGFVKVRTNGEIRDIVKGMKLDRYKTHDIEIVIDRLKIDDNTDAQKRLDESIKTAMYHGDDVLMIMEQETGETRFFSRNLMCPTTGISYPNPEPNTFSFNSPKGACPSCSGIGTLYKVNEERIIPDKSKSIKKGGLAPHGPQKKNWVFSQLQLIADRFDFSLNDPIEKIPKDAMNMIMNGGKEKFSKESKSLGITREYKIDFEGVATFIEETFKNNDSTSLRRWAKEYMDKIECTTCNGSRLRKESLYFKIDDKNIAELANIDISDLVALFENLEDRLTEKQKKIATEVVKEIRTRLKFLEDVGLTYLNLNRSSKSLSGGEAQRIRLATQIGSQLVGVLYILDEPSIGLHQRDNEKLINSLISLRDIGNSVIVVEHDKDMIERADHVIDIGPKAGKHGGEIISQGPPSEMHKNRTLTADYLSGKLEIAVPKERRKGNGKKIKLTGATGNNLKNVSVDFPLGKMIAVTGVSGSGKSTLINETLYPIMNAYYFNGVKEPKPYKKIKGLDHIDKVIDINQSPIGRTPRSNPATYTGVFSEIRSLFAKTPEALIRGYKPGRFSFNVKGGRCETCRGGGLRVIEMNFLPDVYVECETCHGKRFNRETLEIRYKGKSISDVLEMTIDEANEFFEPIPKIYRKLNTIKNVGLGYITLGQQSTTLSGGEAQRIKLATELSKRDTGNTFYILDEPTTGLHFEDIRVLMEVLNKLTNKGNTVLIIEHNMDVIKMADHIIDIGPEGGKGGGEVLVTGTPEEVSKNKKSHTARFLKKEL
;
A
#
# COMPACT_ATOMS: atom_id res chain seq x y z
N MET A 1 53.57 -0.88 -2.79
CA MET A 1 52.83 -1.24 -1.58
C MET A 1 51.48 -1.79 -2.11
N THR A 2 51.32 -3.09 -2.08
CA THR A 2 50.02 -3.76 -2.35
C THR A 2 49.06 -3.25 -1.30
N LYS A 3 47.97 -2.52 -1.71
CA LYS A 3 46.88 -2.20 -0.82
C LYS A 3 46.38 -3.52 -0.26
N THR A 4 46.55 -3.78 1.01
CA THR A 4 45.84 -4.86 1.71
C THR A 4 44.33 -4.58 1.48
N GLU A 5 43.63 -5.50 0.82
CA GLU A 5 42.20 -5.36 0.63
C GLU A 5 41.56 -5.30 2.02
N GLU A 6 40.87 -4.19 2.29
CA GLU A 6 40.11 -4.05 3.52
C GLU A 6 38.96 -5.03 3.49
N LYS A 7 38.74 -5.77 4.57
CA LYS A 7 37.69 -6.79 4.66
C LYS A 7 36.88 -6.64 5.95
N ILE A 8 35.65 -7.15 5.91
CA ILE A 8 34.82 -7.38 7.09
C ILE A 8 35.11 -8.82 7.53
N GLU A 9 35.58 -8.99 8.76
CA GLU A 9 35.85 -10.29 9.36
C GLU A 9 34.75 -10.63 10.36
N VAL A 10 34.06 -11.73 10.16
CA VAL A 10 33.06 -12.29 11.08
C VAL A 10 33.65 -13.58 11.63
N LEU A 11 33.84 -13.68 12.93
CA LEU A 11 34.42 -14.82 13.62
C LEU A 11 33.40 -15.45 14.58
N GLY A 12 33.19 -16.76 14.47
CA GLY A 12 32.40 -17.53 15.39
C GLY A 12 30.90 -17.22 15.36
N ALA A 13 30.29 -17.00 14.20
CA ALA A 13 28.86 -16.71 14.11
C ALA A 13 28.02 -17.98 14.34
N ARG A 14 27.06 -17.89 15.32
CA ARG A 14 26.21 -19.00 15.79
C ARG A 14 24.73 -18.67 15.82
N VAL A 15 24.35 -17.56 15.21
CA VAL A 15 22.94 -17.11 15.21
C VAL A 15 22.06 -18.12 14.44
N HIS A 16 20.97 -18.51 15.05
CA HIS A 16 19.99 -19.48 14.53
C HIS A 16 20.63 -20.84 14.14
N ASN A 17 20.76 -21.13 12.87
CA ASN A 17 21.29 -22.38 12.37
C ASN A 17 22.78 -22.32 11.94
N LEU A 18 23.44 -21.17 12.11
CA LEU A 18 24.86 -21.02 11.79
C LEU A 18 25.74 -21.86 12.73
N LYS A 19 26.71 -22.58 12.18
CA LYS A 19 27.54 -23.57 12.91
C LYS A 19 28.90 -23.02 13.23
N ASN A 20 28.96 -21.94 14.03
CA ASN A 20 30.23 -21.33 14.46
C ASN A 20 31.14 -20.99 13.26
N ILE A 21 30.60 -20.26 12.29
CA ILE A 21 31.26 -19.98 11.03
C ILE A 21 32.16 -18.75 11.12
N ASP A 22 33.29 -18.81 10.43
CA ASP A 22 34.18 -17.70 10.17
C ASP A 22 34.04 -17.29 8.70
N VAL A 23 33.94 -15.99 8.41
CA VAL A 23 33.80 -15.50 7.04
C VAL A 23 34.52 -14.17 6.86
N GLU A 24 35.24 -14.04 5.75
CA GLU A 24 35.85 -12.80 5.29
C GLU A 24 35.07 -12.23 4.10
N ILE A 25 34.65 -10.99 4.20
CA ILE A 25 33.86 -10.29 3.18
C ILE A 25 34.66 -9.09 2.68
N PRO A 26 35.04 -9.03 1.40
CA PRO A 26 35.81 -7.91 0.86
C PRO A 26 34.98 -6.63 0.88
N ARG A 27 35.59 -5.49 1.28
CA ARG A 27 34.94 -4.17 1.26
C ARG A 27 35.00 -3.56 -0.13
N GLU A 28 34.11 -2.59 -0.40
CA GLU A 28 33.99 -1.91 -1.70
C GLU A 28 33.75 -2.89 -2.87
N LYS A 29 33.02 -3.99 -2.59
CA LYS A 29 32.68 -5.03 -3.55
C LYS A 29 31.18 -5.33 -3.51
N LEU A 30 30.67 -5.86 -4.62
CA LEU A 30 29.36 -6.49 -4.69
C LEU A 30 29.51 -7.96 -4.29
N VAL A 31 29.02 -8.29 -3.10
CA VAL A 31 29.09 -9.64 -2.52
C VAL A 31 27.70 -10.28 -2.54
N VAL A 32 27.59 -11.46 -3.10
CA VAL A 32 26.35 -12.22 -3.12
C VAL A 32 26.43 -13.39 -2.14
N ILE A 33 25.45 -13.45 -1.22
CA ILE A 33 25.28 -14.60 -0.31
C ILE A 33 24.16 -15.48 -0.90
N THR A 34 24.50 -16.69 -1.27
CA THR A 34 23.56 -17.66 -1.90
C THR A 34 23.52 -18.99 -1.15
N GLY A 35 22.69 -19.93 -1.61
CA GLY A 35 22.48 -21.26 -1.01
C GLY A 35 21.01 -21.62 -0.88
N LEU A 36 20.69 -22.84 -0.46
CA LEU A 36 19.31 -23.34 -0.34
C LEU A 36 18.43 -22.45 0.56
N SER A 37 17.11 -22.46 0.33
CA SER A 37 16.16 -21.80 1.25
C SER A 37 16.28 -22.40 2.66
N GLY A 38 16.42 -21.54 3.70
CA GLY A 38 16.68 -21.96 5.08
C GLY A 38 18.09 -22.44 5.39
N SER A 39 19.08 -22.19 4.51
CA SER A 39 20.49 -22.58 4.77
C SER A 39 21.22 -21.69 5.78
N GLY A 40 20.70 -20.48 6.10
CA GLY A 40 21.31 -19.53 7.06
C GLY A 40 21.78 -18.21 6.43
N LYS A 41 21.46 -17.95 5.16
CA LYS A 41 21.84 -16.71 4.45
C LYS A 41 21.41 -15.44 5.18
N SER A 42 20.12 -15.36 5.49
CA SER A 42 19.55 -14.19 6.20
C SER A 42 20.06 -14.11 7.64
N SER A 43 20.35 -15.26 8.29
CA SER A 43 20.97 -15.30 9.62
C SER A 43 22.36 -14.67 9.62
N LEU A 44 23.17 -14.89 8.57
CA LEU A 44 24.46 -14.23 8.44
C LEU A 44 24.31 -12.74 8.09
N ALA A 45 23.54 -12.42 7.04
CA ALA A 45 23.47 -11.07 6.51
C ALA A 45 22.73 -10.10 7.45
N PHE A 46 21.53 -10.49 7.93
CA PHE A 46 20.64 -9.61 8.70
C PHE A 46 20.75 -9.83 10.20
N ASP A 47 20.64 -11.07 10.66
CA ASP A 47 20.61 -11.36 12.11
C ASP A 47 21.99 -11.33 12.76
N THR A 48 23.10 -11.34 11.97
CA THR A 48 24.46 -11.21 12.45
C THR A 48 25.10 -9.87 12.06
N ILE A 49 25.37 -9.65 10.76
CA ILE A 49 26.16 -8.48 10.29
C ILE A 49 25.35 -7.18 10.48
N TYR A 50 24.11 -7.13 9.99
CA TYR A 50 23.27 -5.94 10.14
C TYR A 50 22.94 -5.67 11.60
N ALA A 51 22.54 -6.69 12.36
CA ALA A 51 22.18 -6.54 13.77
C ALA A 51 23.34 -5.95 14.59
N GLU A 52 24.58 -6.43 14.40
CA GLU A 52 25.74 -5.88 15.08
C GLU A 52 26.08 -4.46 14.62
N GLY A 53 25.98 -4.17 13.32
CA GLY A 53 26.19 -2.82 12.80
C GLY A 53 25.18 -1.81 13.35
N GLN A 54 23.90 -2.20 13.41
CA GLN A 54 22.83 -1.38 14.00
C GLN A 54 23.04 -1.19 15.51
N ARG A 55 23.44 -2.25 16.25
CA ARG A 55 23.75 -2.18 17.67
C ARG A 55 24.86 -1.16 17.94
N ARG A 56 25.97 -1.23 17.20
CA ARG A 56 27.09 -0.28 17.32
C ARG A 56 26.65 1.15 17.01
N TYR A 57 25.82 1.34 16.01
CA TYR A 57 25.31 2.67 15.68
C TYR A 57 24.45 3.25 16.82
N ILE A 58 23.54 2.44 17.39
CA ILE A 58 22.71 2.86 18.54
C ILE A 58 23.54 3.14 19.79
N GLU A 59 24.64 2.44 19.99
CA GLU A 59 25.57 2.71 21.12
C GLU A 59 26.21 4.09 21.05
N THR A 60 26.31 4.70 19.89
CA THR A 60 26.82 6.09 19.75
C THR A 60 25.83 7.14 20.26
N PHE A 61 24.55 6.79 20.46
CA PHE A 61 23.53 7.72 20.96
C PHE A 61 23.66 7.97 22.46
N SER A 62 23.10 9.10 22.92
CA SER A 62 23.02 9.43 24.35
C SER A 62 22.29 8.36 25.15
N ALA A 63 22.61 8.20 26.44
CA ALA A 63 21.92 7.25 27.31
C ALA A 63 20.39 7.44 27.32
N TYR A 64 19.94 8.69 27.24
CA TYR A 64 18.50 9.03 27.14
C TYR A 64 17.88 8.49 25.85
N ALA A 65 18.49 8.70 24.69
CA ALA A 65 18.00 8.18 23.41
C ALA A 65 17.99 6.66 23.39
N ARG A 66 19.03 5.99 23.93
CA ARG A 66 19.09 4.52 24.05
C ARG A 66 17.95 3.94 24.89
N GLN A 67 17.51 4.63 25.93
CA GLN A 67 16.38 4.17 26.76
C GLN A 67 15.07 4.11 26.00
N PHE A 68 14.85 4.98 24.99
CA PHE A 68 13.68 4.96 24.12
C PHE A 68 13.79 3.97 22.95
N LEU A 69 15.01 3.73 22.46
CA LEU A 69 15.25 2.84 21.33
C LEU A 69 15.31 1.35 21.72
N GLY A 70 15.37 1.05 23.03
CA GLY A 70 15.56 -0.30 23.55
C GLY A 70 17.02 -0.78 23.39
N GLY A 71 17.50 -1.60 24.29
CA GLY A 71 18.80 -2.28 24.14
C GLY A 71 18.66 -3.37 23.08
N LEU A 72 19.41 -3.27 21.98
CA LEU A 72 19.55 -4.38 21.05
C LEU A 72 20.47 -5.44 21.69
N GLU A 73 20.01 -6.69 21.71
CA GLU A 73 20.85 -7.81 22.10
C GLU A 73 22.00 -7.98 21.10
N ARG A 74 23.17 -8.30 21.62
CA ARG A 74 24.32 -8.63 20.79
C ARG A 74 24.06 -9.96 20.09
N PRO A 75 24.23 -10.07 18.75
CA PRO A 75 24.12 -11.36 18.07
C PRO A 75 25.16 -12.36 18.65
N ASP A 76 24.84 -13.64 18.59
CA ASP A 76 25.74 -14.70 19.03
C ASP A 76 26.89 -14.88 18.04
N VAL A 77 27.93 -14.07 18.23
CA VAL A 77 29.15 -14.01 17.43
C VAL A 77 30.32 -13.64 18.31
N ASP A 78 31.46 -14.25 18.10
CA ASP A 78 32.66 -13.95 18.89
C ASP A 78 33.17 -12.54 18.59
N LYS A 79 33.38 -12.19 17.32
CA LYS A 79 33.91 -10.89 16.90
C LYS A 79 33.47 -10.54 15.48
N ILE A 80 33.22 -9.24 15.23
CA ILE A 80 33.07 -8.68 13.88
C ILE A 80 33.96 -7.44 13.77
N GLU A 81 34.88 -7.42 12.79
CA GLU A 81 35.78 -6.30 12.52
C GLU A 81 35.52 -5.71 11.13
N GLY A 82 35.95 -4.48 10.87
CA GLY A 82 35.86 -3.82 9.58
C GLY A 82 34.44 -3.34 9.18
N LEU A 83 33.44 -3.35 10.10
CA LEU A 83 32.09 -2.86 9.78
C LEU A 83 32.06 -1.35 9.52
N SER A 84 31.53 -0.95 8.38
CA SER A 84 31.06 0.41 8.09
C SER A 84 29.65 0.64 8.66
N PRO A 85 29.13 1.89 8.67
CA PRO A 85 27.71 2.14 8.92
C PRO A 85 26.83 1.28 7.99
N VAL A 86 25.81 0.61 8.55
CA VAL A 86 25.03 -0.41 7.82
C VAL A 86 23.63 0.09 7.52
N ILE A 87 23.19 -0.09 6.28
CA ILE A 87 21.82 0.18 5.83
C ILE A 87 21.21 -1.11 5.26
N ALA A 88 20.10 -1.57 5.84
CA ALA A 88 19.38 -2.72 5.33
C ALA A 88 18.18 -2.30 4.47
N ILE A 89 17.99 -2.98 3.34
CA ILE A 89 16.88 -2.81 2.44
C ILE A 89 16.10 -4.14 2.36
N GLU A 90 15.22 -4.33 3.34
CA GLU A 90 14.38 -5.53 3.45
C GLU A 90 13.11 -5.44 2.63
N GLN A 91 12.53 -6.59 2.29
CA GLN A 91 11.28 -6.70 1.54
C GLN A 91 10.02 -6.36 2.38
N LYS A 92 10.05 -6.63 3.70
CA LYS A 92 8.83 -6.73 4.54
C LYS A 92 8.17 -5.42 4.96
N THR A 93 8.71 -4.26 4.71
CA THR A 93 8.22 -3.01 5.31
C THR A 93 7.49 -2.12 4.31
N THR A 94 6.26 -2.47 3.93
CA THR A 94 5.35 -1.50 3.31
C THR A 94 4.75 -0.61 4.40
N SER A 95 4.90 0.70 4.27
CA SER A 95 4.28 1.65 5.21
C SER A 95 2.76 1.46 5.25
N LYS A 96 2.20 1.26 6.44
CA LYS A 96 0.74 1.20 6.65
C LYS A 96 0.07 2.58 6.62
N ASN A 97 0.85 3.66 6.54
CA ASN A 97 0.33 5.01 6.53
C ASN A 97 -0.43 5.30 5.21
N PRO A 98 -1.73 5.68 5.25
CA PRO A 98 -2.50 5.96 4.04
C PRO A 98 -2.04 7.23 3.30
N ARG A 99 -1.25 8.07 3.94
CA ARG A 99 -0.70 9.30 3.36
C ARG A 99 0.66 9.13 2.72
N SER A 100 1.30 7.97 2.89
CA SER A 100 2.58 7.66 2.26
C SER A 100 2.39 7.33 0.78
N THR A 101 3.12 8.01 -0.10
CA THR A 101 3.10 7.83 -1.56
C THR A 101 4.51 7.62 -2.09
N VAL A 102 4.64 7.17 -3.33
CA VAL A 102 5.94 7.07 -4.02
C VAL A 102 6.68 8.41 -3.92
N GLY A 103 6.02 9.52 -4.28
CA GLY A 103 6.62 10.85 -4.24
C GLY A 103 7.12 11.30 -2.86
N THR A 104 6.42 10.91 -1.77
CA THR A 104 6.88 11.26 -0.40
C THR A 104 8.00 10.36 0.11
N ILE A 105 8.05 9.09 -0.32
CA ILE A 105 9.15 8.17 0.06
C ILE A 105 10.45 8.55 -0.65
N THR A 106 10.35 8.97 -1.91
CA THR A 106 11.49 9.38 -2.74
C THR A 106 11.90 10.83 -2.54
N GLU A 107 11.20 11.58 -1.67
CA GLU A 107 11.38 13.02 -1.43
C GLU A 107 11.11 13.90 -2.67
N ILE A 108 10.83 13.33 -3.84
CA ILE A 108 10.55 14.09 -5.08
C ILE A 108 9.38 15.05 -4.86
N TYR A 109 8.35 14.63 -4.11
CA TYR A 109 7.20 15.47 -3.81
C TYR A 109 7.56 16.68 -2.96
N ASP A 110 8.57 16.57 -2.10
CA ASP A 110 9.06 17.68 -1.27
C ASP A 110 9.78 18.73 -2.12
N PHE A 111 10.57 18.30 -3.11
CA PHE A 111 11.16 19.20 -4.10
C PHE A 111 10.11 19.83 -5.02
N LEU A 112 9.07 19.07 -5.44
CA LEU A 112 7.95 19.64 -6.20
C LEU A 112 7.22 20.73 -5.41
N ARG A 113 6.94 20.51 -4.11
CA ARG A 113 6.33 21.54 -3.26
C ARG A 113 7.17 22.80 -3.17
N LEU A 114 8.50 22.66 -3.07
CA LEU A 114 9.43 23.79 -3.07
C LEU A 114 9.42 24.51 -4.41
N LEU A 115 9.44 23.77 -5.52
CA LEU A 115 9.40 24.30 -6.87
C LEU A 115 8.13 25.13 -7.11
N PHE A 116 6.95 24.58 -6.75
CA PHE A 116 5.68 25.30 -6.91
C PHE A 116 5.56 26.52 -5.98
N ALA A 117 6.11 26.45 -4.77
CA ALA A 117 6.11 27.59 -3.86
C ALA A 117 6.99 28.75 -4.31
N ARG A 118 8.06 28.46 -5.07
CA ARG A 118 9.06 29.47 -5.48
C ARG A 118 8.90 29.95 -6.92
N ALA A 119 8.50 29.05 -7.83
CA ALA A 119 8.44 29.31 -9.27
C ALA A 119 7.02 29.15 -9.87
N GLY A 120 6.04 28.68 -9.10
CA GLY A 120 4.67 28.47 -9.56
C GLY A 120 3.92 29.77 -9.81
N GLU A 121 3.19 29.85 -10.92
CA GLU A 121 2.32 30.97 -11.26
C GLU A 121 0.89 30.68 -10.77
N ALA A 122 0.29 31.62 -10.06
CA ALA A 122 -1.05 31.50 -9.52
C ALA A 122 -2.13 31.93 -10.51
N TYR A 123 -3.20 31.15 -10.60
CA TYR A 123 -4.38 31.44 -11.42
C TYR A 123 -5.64 31.42 -10.57
N SER A 124 -6.62 32.25 -10.95
CA SER A 124 -7.93 32.29 -10.26
C SER A 124 -8.74 31.01 -10.57
N TYR A 125 -9.26 30.34 -9.55
CA TYR A 125 -10.10 29.15 -9.75
C TYR A 125 -11.51 29.47 -10.30
N ASN A 126 -11.90 30.75 -10.34
CA ASN A 126 -13.19 31.21 -10.88
C ASN A 126 -13.09 31.66 -12.33
N THR A 127 -12.07 32.46 -12.68
CA THR A 127 -11.94 33.08 -14.00
C THR A 127 -10.86 32.43 -14.85
N GLY A 128 -9.91 31.69 -14.23
CA GLY A 128 -8.71 31.19 -14.93
C GLY A 128 -7.66 32.26 -15.23
N GLU A 129 -7.88 33.50 -14.81
CA GLU A 129 -6.91 34.59 -15.01
C GLU A 129 -5.70 34.44 -14.12
N LYS A 130 -4.54 34.89 -14.61
CA LYS A 130 -3.29 34.92 -13.83
C LYS A 130 -3.44 35.91 -12.69
N MET A 131 -3.10 35.51 -11.51
CA MET A 131 -3.11 36.33 -10.32
C MET A 131 -1.89 37.25 -10.25
N VAL A 132 -2.07 38.43 -9.72
CA VAL A 132 -1.04 39.44 -9.58
C VAL A 132 -0.91 39.87 -8.12
N SER A 133 0.28 40.25 -7.70
CA SER A 133 0.55 40.92 -6.44
C SER A 133 1.33 42.20 -6.76
N TYR A 134 1.06 43.27 -6.02
CA TYR A 134 1.65 44.56 -6.26
C TYR A 134 2.36 45.06 -5.01
N THR A 135 3.45 45.79 -5.19
CA THR A 135 4.03 46.60 -4.12
C THR A 135 3.21 47.89 -3.93
N ASP A 136 3.32 48.55 -2.80
CA ASP A 136 2.59 49.82 -2.52
C ASP A 136 2.85 50.88 -3.59
N ASN A 137 4.08 50.98 -4.05
CA ASN A 137 4.43 51.94 -5.13
C ASN A 137 3.75 51.59 -6.45
N GLN A 138 3.73 50.30 -6.84
CA GLN A 138 3.03 49.85 -8.03
C GLN A 138 1.52 50.06 -7.92
N ILE A 139 0.93 49.82 -6.74
CA ILE A 139 -0.49 50.07 -6.49
C ILE A 139 -0.78 51.56 -6.67
N LYS A 140 0.04 52.42 -6.11
CA LYS A 140 -0.08 53.89 -6.29
C LYS A 140 0.01 54.28 -7.75
N GLU A 141 1.05 53.83 -8.47
CA GLU A 141 1.24 54.13 -9.88
C GLU A 141 0.03 53.70 -10.72
N LEU A 142 -0.47 52.48 -10.51
CA LEU A 142 -1.66 51.95 -11.20
C LEU A 142 -2.93 52.73 -10.89
N ILE A 143 -3.10 53.16 -9.65
CA ILE A 143 -4.26 53.99 -9.26
C ILE A 143 -4.17 55.35 -9.95
N VAL A 144 -2.99 56.00 -9.93
CA VAL A 144 -2.80 57.30 -10.57
C VAL A 144 -3.00 57.19 -12.08
N GLU A 145 -2.47 56.18 -12.73
CA GLU A 145 -2.61 55.97 -14.19
C GLU A 145 -4.08 55.74 -14.60
N HIS A 146 -4.82 54.86 -13.89
CA HIS A 146 -6.18 54.48 -14.32
C HIS A 146 -7.28 55.46 -13.88
N TYR A 147 -7.05 56.25 -12.82
CA TYR A 147 -8.06 57.11 -12.21
C TYR A 147 -7.65 58.60 -12.23
N LYS A 148 -6.70 58.98 -13.08
CA LYS A 148 -6.26 60.38 -13.23
C LYS A 148 -7.48 61.28 -13.49
N ASP A 149 -7.57 62.36 -12.74
CA ASP A 149 -8.67 63.35 -12.74
C ASP A 149 -10.06 62.87 -12.29
N LYS A 150 -10.19 61.59 -11.85
CA LYS A 150 -11.43 61.01 -11.39
C LYS A 150 -11.57 61.08 -9.89
N ARG A 151 -12.82 61.06 -9.41
CA ARG A 151 -13.16 60.95 -8.02
C ARG A 151 -13.30 59.46 -7.66
N VAL A 152 -12.53 59.04 -6.67
CA VAL A 152 -12.52 57.66 -6.21
C VAL A 152 -12.82 57.50 -4.70
N SER A 153 -13.36 56.37 -4.31
CA SER A 153 -13.45 55.96 -2.92
C SER A 153 -12.42 54.84 -2.71
N VAL A 154 -11.56 55.02 -1.68
CA VAL A 154 -10.62 53.99 -1.22
C VAL A 154 -11.35 53.16 -0.16
N LEU A 155 -11.45 51.87 -0.37
CA LEU A 155 -12.25 50.93 0.43
C LEU A 155 -11.36 49.79 0.95
N ALA A 156 -11.61 49.36 2.19
CA ALA A 156 -10.96 48.22 2.81
C ALA A 156 -11.97 47.05 2.95
N PRO A 157 -11.83 45.94 2.21
CA PRO A 157 -12.74 44.81 2.30
C PRO A 157 -12.50 44.04 3.58
N VAL A 158 -13.51 43.95 4.48
CA VAL A 158 -13.43 43.25 5.77
C VAL A 158 -14.28 41.96 5.82
N VAL A 159 -15.32 41.89 4.99
CA VAL A 159 -16.13 40.67 4.83
C VAL A 159 -16.38 40.43 3.36
N ARG A 160 -16.17 39.18 2.89
CA ARG A 160 -16.41 38.75 1.51
C ARG A 160 -17.24 37.48 1.46
N SER A 161 -18.44 37.57 0.87
CA SER A 161 -19.36 36.47 0.64
C SER A 161 -19.59 35.56 1.84
N ARG A 162 -19.76 36.12 3.03
CA ARG A 162 -20.01 35.38 4.28
C ARG A 162 -21.36 35.72 4.89
N LYS A 163 -22.01 34.70 5.46
CA LYS A 163 -23.26 34.85 6.23
C LYS A 163 -22.99 35.40 7.62
N GLY A 164 -23.84 36.29 8.11
CA GLY A 164 -23.74 36.82 9.45
C GLY A 164 -24.53 38.11 9.64
N HIS A 165 -24.82 38.53 10.89
CA HIS A 165 -25.55 39.78 11.19
C HIS A 165 -24.59 40.97 11.38
N TYR A 166 -23.30 40.76 11.63
CA TYR A 166 -22.18 41.72 11.70
C TYR A 166 -22.34 42.92 12.62
N ARG A 167 -23.25 42.87 13.61
CA ARG A 167 -23.49 43.99 14.55
C ARG A 167 -22.21 44.43 15.27
N GLU A 168 -21.49 43.50 15.87
CA GLU A 168 -20.24 43.76 16.59
C GLU A 168 -19.15 44.34 15.68
N LEU A 169 -19.09 43.87 14.43
CA LEU A 169 -18.16 44.39 13.42
C LEU A 169 -18.42 45.88 13.16
N PHE A 170 -19.68 46.29 12.92
CA PHE A 170 -20.02 47.68 12.68
C PHE A 170 -19.74 48.56 13.91
N GLU A 171 -20.03 48.06 15.12
CA GLU A 171 -19.69 48.76 16.37
C GLU A 171 -18.18 48.96 16.54
N ASN A 172 -17.36 47.96 16.14
CA ASN A 172 -15.89 48.05 16.21
C ASN A 172 -15.34 49.01 15.14
N ILE A 173 -15.86 49.00 13.92
CA ILE A 173 -15.48 49.93 12.85
C ILE A 173 -15.79 51.37 13.27
N ALA A 174 -16.97 51.62 13.86
CA ALA A 174 -17.33 52.91 14.36
C ALA A 174 -16.42 53.42 15.52
N LYS A 175 -16.00 52.54 16.44
CA LYS A 175 -15.04 52.85 17.50
C LYS A 175 -13.65 53.21 16.95
N GLN A 176 -13.27 52.71 15.79
CA GLN A 176 -12.02 53.05 15.12
C GLN A 176 -12.09 54.37 14.34
N GLY A 177 -13.24 55.09 14.38
CA GLY A 177 -13.43 56.41 13.80
C GLY A 177 -13.99 56.43 12.38
N PHE A 178 -14.32 55.26 11.80
CA PHE A 178 -14.90 55.21 10.46
C PHE A 178 -16.43 55.42 10.55
N VAL A 179 -16.95 56.25 9.66
CA VAL A 179 -18.38 56.65 9.70
C VAL A 179 -19.20 55.98 8.59
N LYS A 180 -18.56 55.40 7.56
CA LYS A 180 -19.23 54.81 6.39
C LYS A 180 -18.68 53.45 6.03
N VAL A 181 -19.57 52.57 5.63
CA VAL A 181 -19.26 51.25 5.04
C VAL A 181 -20.02 51.08 3.75
N ARG A 182 -19.44 50.29 2.84
CA ARG A 182 -20.16 49.80 1.67
C ARG A 182 -20.66 48.39 2.01
N THR A 183 -21.94 48.13 1.86
CA THR A 183 -22.56 46.85 2.15
C THR A 183 -23.32 46.36 0.92
N ASN A 184 -22.94 45.20 0.39
CA ASN A 184 -23.57 44.61 -0.82
C ASN A 184 -23.66 45.58 -2.00
N GLY A 185 -22.63 46.39 -2.21
CA GLY A 185 -22.55 47.35 -3.28
C GLY A 185 -23.03 48.78 -2.95
N GLU A 186 -23.69 49.02 -1.83
CA GLU A 186 -24.23 50.35 -1.44
C GLU A 186 -23.47 50.95 -0.25
N ILE A 187 -23.08 52.22 -0.37
CA ILE A 187 -22.44 52.97 0.70
C ILE A 187 -23.52 53.47 1.67
N ARG A 188 -23.34 53.16 2.97
CA ARG A 188 -24.25 53.50 4.06
C ARG A 188 -23.48 54.07 5.24
N ASP A 189 -24.14 54.97 6.00
CA ASP A 189 -23.61 55.43 7.26
C ASP A 189 -23.76 54.36 8.33
N ILE A 190 -22.73 54.23 9.19
CA ILE A 190 -22.79 53.32 10.34
C ILE A 190 -23.66 53.96 11.43
N VAL A 191 -24.80 53.33 11.70
CA VAL A 191 -25.72 53.76 12.78
C VAL A 191 -25.66 52.80 13.96
N LYS A 192 -25.91 53.29 15.16
CA LYS A 192 -25.95 52.47 16.38
C LYS A 192 -26.94 51.33 16.27
N GLY A 193 -26.44 50.08 16.45
CA GLY A 193 -27.26 48.88 16.33
C GLY A 193 -27.43 48.35 14.90
N MET A 194 -26.70 48.88 13.94
CA MET A 194 -26.70 48.38 12.56
C MET A 194 -26.43 46.89 12.49
N LYS A 195 -27.24 46.14 11.71
CA LYS A 195 -27.14 44.71 11.51
C LYS A 195 -27.62 44.33 10.12
N LEU A 196 -27.08 43.22 9.59
CA LEU A 196 -27.49 42.65 8.32
C LEU A 196 -28.28 41.33 8.53
N ASP A 197 -28.91 40.81 7.48
CA ASP A 197 -29.65 39.55 7.50
C ASP A 197 -28.70 38.36 7.76
N ARG A 198 -28.90 37.65 8.86
CA ARG A 198 -28.02 36.53 9.30
C ARG A 198 -27.90 35.40 8.27
N TYR A 199 -28.95 35.19 7.44
CA TYR A 199 -29.03 34.04 6.55
C TYR A 199 -28.56 34.35 5.11
N LYS A 200 -28.34 35.61 4.76
CA LYS A 200 -27.80 36.05 3.49
C LYS A 200 -26.30 36.19 3.53
N THR A 201 -25.66 36.03 2.37
CA THR A 201 -24.25 36.35 2.18
C THR A 201 -24.06 37.82 1.98
N HIS A 202 -23.03 38.39 2.60
CA HIS A 202 -22.75 39.82 2.58
C HIS A 202 -21.30 40.09 2.21
N ASP A 203 -21.11 41.21 1.49
CA ASP A 203 -19.83 41.85 1.26
C ASP A 203 -19.83 43.16 2.05
N ILE A 204 -18.77 43.45 2.84
CA ILE A 204 -18.66 44.64 3.65
C ILE A 204 -17.25 45.22 3.46
N GLU A 205 -17.21 46.49 3.03
CA GLU A 205 -15.99 47.28 2.91
C GLU A 205 -16.08 48.54 3.76
N ILE A 206 -14.98 48.86 4.43
CA ILE A 206 -14.84 50.14 5.15
C ILE A 206 -14.50 51.22 4.16
N VAL A 207 -15.19 52.32 4.14
CA VAL A 207 -14.84 53.51 3.37
C VAL A 207 -13.76 54.28 4.12
N ILE A 208 -12.52 54.16 3.62
CA ILE A 208 -11.34 54.78 4.24
C ILE A 208 -11.25 56.24 3.87
N ASP A 209 -11.35 56.55 2.57
CA ASP A 209 -11.25 57.92 2.07
C ASP A 209 -12.02 58.11 0.75
N ARG A 210 -12.32 59.37 0.44
CA ARG A 210 -12.88 59.85 -0.83
C ARG A 210 -12.07 61.00 -1.34
N LEU A 211 -11.39 60.80 -2.43
CA LEU A 211 -10.47 61.80 -2.96
C LEU A 211 -10.54 61.88 -4.50
N LYS A 212 -10.10 63.00 -5.05
CA LYS A 212 -9.83 63.15 -6.47
C LYS A 212 -8.36 62.82 -6.74
N ILE A 213 -8.09 61.98 -7.73
CA ILE A 213 -6.73 61.62 -8.13
C ILE A 213 -6.20 62.73 -9.04
N ASP A 214 -5.23 63.53 -8.55
CA ASP A 214 -4.53 64.55 -9.34
C ASP A 214 -3.02 64.51 -9.10
N ASP A 215 -2.28 65.32 -9.83
CA ASP A 215 -0.82 65.39 -9.74
C ASP A 215 -0.33 66.28 -8.58
N ASN A 216 -1.21 66.78 -7.71
CA ASN A 216 -0.86 67.63 -6.57
C ASN A 216 -0.14 66.80 -5.50
N THR A 217 0.96 67.33 -4.96
CA THR A 217 1.81 66.66 -3.96
C THR A 217 1.04 66.31 -2.69
N ASP A 218 0.08 67.15 -2.27
CA ASP A 218 -0.75 66.89 -1.07
C ASP A 218 -1.81 65.80 -1.32
N ALA A 219 -2.40 65.76 -2.54
CA ALA A 219 -3.32 64.71 -2.92
C ALA A 219 -2.60 63.36 -3.01
N GLN A 220 -1.36 63.32 -3.53
CA GLN A 220 -0.56 62.11 -3.59
C GLN A 220 -0.13 61.58 -2.21
N LYS A 221 0.22 62.46 -1.23
CA LYS A 221 0.51 62.07 0.14
C LYS A 221 -0.73 61.46 0.82
N ARG A 222 -1.90 62.11 0.64
CA ARG A 222 -3.17 61.65 1.14
C ARG A 222 -3.56 60.30 0.56
N LEU A 223 -3.30 60.05 -0.71
CA LEU A 223 -3.50 58.77 -1.36
C LEU A 223 -2.60 57.70 -0.71
N ASP A 224 -1.31 57.98 -0.44
CA ASP A 224 -0.38 57.08 0.21
C ASP A 224 -0.86 56.64 1.61
N GLU A 225 -1.36 57.60 2.41
CA GLU A 225 -1.93 57.35 3.77
C GLU A 225 -3.21 56.51 3.67
N SER A 226 -4.07 56.85 2.71
CA SER A 226 -5.30 56.12 2.47
C SER A 226 -5.04 54.67 2.00
N ILE A 227 -4.06 54.43 1.13
CA ILE A 227 -3.61 53.10 0.69
C ILE A 227 -3.11 52.29 1.92
N LYS A 228 -2.21 52.86 2.75
CA LYS A 228 -1.68 52.23 3.92
C LYS A 228 -2.79 51.83 4.91
N THR A 229 -3.72 52.74 5.16
CA THR A 229 -4.85 52.52 6.05
C THR A 229 -5.78 51.44 5.49
N ALA A 230 -6.08 51.48 4.17
CA ALA A 230 -6.93 50.47 3.54
C ALA A 230 -6.30 49.08 3.59
N MET A 231 -4.98 48.99 3.32
CA MET A 231 -4.24 47.72 3.39
C MET A 231 -4.21 47.12 4.80
N TYR A 232 -4.06 47.99 5.82
CA TYR A 232 -4.07 47.57 7.21
C TYR A 232 -5.43 46.95 7.63
N HIS A 233 -6.54 47.62 7.28
CA HIS A 233 -7.88 47.14 7.64
C HIS A 233 -8.42 46.06 6.73
N GLY A 234 -7.96 46.01 5.48
CA GLY A 234 -8.39 45.02 4.45
C GLY A 234 -7.52 43.77 4.36
N ASP A 235 -6.62 43.53 5.34
CA ASP A 235 -5.70 42.37 5.35
C ASP A 235 -4.88 42.28 4.05
N ASP A 236 -4.10 43.34 3.79
CA ASP A 236 -3.28 43.55 2.60
C ASP A 236 -4.06 43.62 1.27
N VAL A 237 -5.35 43.92 1.33
CA VAL A 237 -6.19 44.14 0.15
C VAL A 237 -6.92 45.47 0.26
N LEU A 238 -6.92 46.24 -0.83
CA LEU A 238 -7.77 47.43 -0.95
C LEU A 238 -8.63 47.34 -2.22
N MET A 239 -9.71 48.07 -2.22
CA MET A 239 -10.60 48.25 -3.38
C MET A 239 -10.76 49.72 -3.71
N ILE A 240 -10.58 50.10 -4.97
CA ILE A 240 -10.88 51.41 -5.49
C ILE A 240 -12.23 51.35 -6.17
N MET A 241 -13.10 52.28 -5.87
CA MET A 241 -14.38 52.44 -6.54
C MET A 241 -14.43 53.88 -7.17
N GLU A 242 -14.65 53.93 -8.48
CA GLU A 242 -14.92 55.21 -9.19
C GLU A 242 -16.33 55.70 -8.77
N GLN A 243 -16.42 56.93 -8.32
CA GLN A 243 -17.67 57.47 -7.75
C GLN A 243 -18.78 57.72 -8.78
N GLU A 244 -18.38 58.00 -10.03
CA GLU A 244 -19.32 58.35 -11.10
C GLU A 244 -19.91 57.07 -11.77
N THR A 245 -19.08 56.08 -12.02
CA THR A 245 -19.51 54.82 -12.69
C THR A 245 -19.89 53.71 -11.74
N GLY A 246 -19.40 53.79 -10.50
CA GLY A 246 -19.54 52.72 -9.51
C GLY A 246 -18.65 51.50 -9.78
N GLU A 247 -17.80 51.54 -10.83
CA GLU A 247 -16.86 50.46 -11.12
C GLU A 247 -15.85 50.27 -10.01
N THR A 248 -15.58 49.02 -9.67
CA THR A 248 -14.64 48.66 -8.61
C THR A 248 -13.49 47.83 -9.13
N ARG A 249 -12.29 48.11 -8.61
CA ARG A 249 -11.09 47.37 -8.89
C ARG A 249 -10.32 47.07 -7.61
N PHE A 250 -9.84 45.82 -7.49
CA PHE A 250 -9.08 45.40 -6.33
C PHE A 250 -7.57 45.53 -6.57
N PHE A 251 -6.84 45.81 -5.50
CA PHE A 251 -5.39 45.77 -5.43
C PHE A 251 -4.94 45.06 -4.17
N SER A 252 -3.86 44.32 -4.25
CA SER A 252 -3.39 43.52 -3.11
C SER A 252 -1.87 43.35 -3.11
N ARG A 253 -1.30 43.28 -1.91
CA ARG A 253 0.06 42.80 -1.71
C ARG A 253 0.15 41.27 -1.85
N ASN A 254 -0.97 40.57 -1.61
CA ASN A 254 -1.12 39.13 -1.82
C ASN A 254 -1.50 38.83 -3.27
N LEU A 255 -1.29 37.58 -3.68
CA LEU A 255 -1.76 37.08 -4.99
C LEU A 255 -3.29 37.20 -5.09
N MET A 256 -3.76 37.92 -6.08
CA MET A 256 -5.17 38.23 -6.23
C MET A 256 -5.60 38.24 -7.71
N CYS A 257 -6.84 37.79 -7.94
CA CYS A 257 -7.51 37.94 -9.23
C CYS A 257 -7.93 39.41 -9.41
N PRO A 258 -7.48 40.13 -10.45
CA PRO A 258 -7.82 41.53 -10.64
C PRO A 258 -9.32 41.79 -10.82
N THR A 259 -10.03 40.84 -11.46
CA THR A 259 -11.46 40.95 -11.77
C THR A 259 -12.37 40.62 -10.60
N THR A 260 -12.07 39.55 -9.85
CA THR A 260 -12.98 39.06 -8.78
C THR A 260 -12.53 39.42 -7.37
N GLY A 261 -11.31 39.91 -7.21
CA GLY A 261 -10.73 40.21 -5.90
C GLY A 261 -10.44 38.98 -5.03
N ILE A 262 -10.62 37.75 -5.56
CA ILE A 262 -10.23 36.53 -4.86
C ILE A 262 -8.72 36.55 -4.63
N SER A 263 -8.29 36.42 -3.38
CA SER A 263 -6.87 36.41 -3.02
C SER A 263 -6.43 35.07 -2.49
N TYR A 264 -5.19 34.68 -2.81
CA TYR A 264 -4.50 33.54 -2.21
C TYR A 264 -3.40 34.05 -1.26
N PRO A 265 -3.17 33.37 -0.14
CA PRO A 265 -2.00 33.66 0.67
C PRO A 265 -0.73 33.37 -0.16
N ASN A 266 0.37 34.03 0.21
CA ASN A 266 1.65 33.75 -0.42
C ASN A 266 1.98 32.25 -0.34
N PRO A 267 2.37 31.60 -1.46
CA PRO A 267 2.56 30.18 -1.47
C PRO A 267 3.79 29.77 -0.66
N GLU A 268 3.57 28.87 0.29
CA GLU A 268 4.59 28.18 1.05
C GLU A 268 4.64 26.71 0.62
N PRO A 269 5.75 25.96 0.84
CA PRO A 269 5.78 24.52 0.55
C PRO A 269 4.64 23.73 1.22
N ASN A 270 4.16 24.20 2.39
CA ASN A 270 3.03 23.59 3.10
C ASN A 270 1.66 23.81 2.41
N THR A 271 1.54 24.82 1.54
CA THR A 271 0.35 25.03 0.70
C THR A 271 0.11 23.89 -0.29
N PHE A 272 1.18 23.23 -0.70
CA PHE A 272 1.16 22.10 -1.63
C PHE A 272 1.30 20.74 -0.94
N SER A 273 1.21 20.69 0.39
CA SER A 273 1.33 19.46 1.16
C SER A 273 -0.05 18.91 1.56
N PHE A 274 -0.37 17.71 1.10
CA PHE A 274 -1.56 17.00 1.55
C PHE A 274 -1.44 16.45 3.00
N ASN A 275 -0.26 16.55 3.61
CA ASN A 275 -0.01 16.22 5.02
C ASN A 275 -0.16 17.42 5.96
N SER A 276 -0.25 18.64 5.40
CA SER A 276 -0.43 19.89 6.14
C SER A 276 -1.89 20.35 6.09
N PRO A 277 -2.47 20.86 7.17
CA PRO A 277 -3.81 21.46 7.16
C PRO A 277 -3.94 22.62 6.16
N LYS A 278 -2.84 23.33 5.84
CA LYS A 278 -2.82 24.43 4.85
C LYS A 278 -3.09 23.95 3.43
N GLY A 279 -2.60 22.76 3.04
CA GLY A 279 -2.71 22.23 1.69
C GLY A 279 -3.69 21.08 1.52
N ALA A 280 -4.02 20.34 2.60
CA ALA A 280 -4.87 19.17 2.55
C ALA A 280 -6.32 19.49 2.15
N CYS A 281 -6.91 18.69 1.29
CA CYS A 281 -8.35 18.75 1.00
C CYS A 281 -9.17 18.58 2.28
N PRO A 282 -10.08 19.50 2.61
CA PRO A 282 -10.84 19.46 3.86
C PRO A 282 -11.78 18.25 3.96
N SER A 283 -12.32 17.77 2.82
CA SER A 283 -13.27 16.64 2.80
C SER A 283 -12.61 15.30 3.09
N CYS A 284 -11.44 15.04 2.53
CA CYS A 284 -10.71 13.76 2.72
C CYS A 284 -9.48 13.88 3.62
N SER A 285 -9.21 15.06 4.18
CA SER A 285 -8.03 15.32 5.03
C SER A 285 -6.71 14.85 4.41
N GLY A 286 -6.55 15.04 3.09
CA GLY A 286 -5.33 14.68 2.35
C GLY A 286 -5.20 13.20 1.99
N ILE A 287 -6.24 12.38 2.18
CA ILE A 287 -6.20 10.94 1.84
C ILE A 287 -6.49 10.69 0.36
N GLY A 288 -7.28 11.56 -0.30
CA GLY A 288 -7.66 11.45 -1.70
C GLY A 288 -8.87 10.54 -1.95
N THR A 289 -9.33 9.81 -0.93
CA THR A 289 -10.46 8.88 -1.03
C THR A 289 -11.39 9.04 0.17
N LEU A 290 -12.66 8.71 -0.03
CA LEU A 290 -13.70 8.69 1.01
C LEU A 290 -14.34 7.31 1.08
N TYR A 291 -14.97 7.00 2.21
CA TYR A 291 -15.84 5.87 2.34
C TYR A 291 -17.28 6.35 2.20
N LYS A 292 -18.03 5.75 1.28
CA LYS A 292 -19.44 6.02 1.04
C LYS A 292 -20.23 4.73 1.22
N VAL A 293 -21.41 4.83 1.83
CA VAL A 293 -22.29 3.67 2.00
C VAL A 293 -22.71 3.12 0.63
N ASN A 294 -22.69 1.79 0.50
CA ASN A 294 -23.16 1.07 -0.67
C ASN A 294 -24.51 0.38 -0.35
N GLU A 295 -25.55 0.81 -1.03
CA GLU A 295 -26.91 0.27 -0.83
C GLU A 295 -27.00 -1.21 -1.20
N GLU A 296 -26.28 -1.67 -2.21
CA GLU A 296 -26.28 -3.09 -2.64
C GLU A 296 -25.66 -4.01 -1.58
N ARG A 297 -24.74 -3.50 -0.76
CA ARG A 297 -24.19 -4.25 0.38
C ARG A 297 -25.13 -4.25 1.58
N ILE A 298 -25.93 -3.21 1.74
CA ILE A 298 -26.98 -3.17 2.78
C ILE A 298 -28.12 -4.10 2.40
N ILE A 299 -28.49 -4.13 1.10
CA ILE A 299 -29.60 -4.93 0.55
C ILE A 299 -29.05 -5.83 -0.56
N PRO A 300 -28.32 -6.92 -0.21
CA PRO A 300 -27.68 -7.78 -1.21
C PRO A 300 -28.69 -8.63 -2.01
N ASP A 301 -29.91 -8.80 -1.49
CA ASP A 301 -30.96 -9.57 -2.13
C ASP A 301 -32.33 -8.91 -1.88
N LYS A 302 -32.82 -8.20 -2.90
CA LYS A 302 -34.09 -7.47 -2.84
C LYS A 302 -35.33 -8.39 -2.78
N SER A 303 -35.18 -9.68 -3.11
CA SER A 303 -36.26 -10.67 -2.99
C SER A 303 -36.51 -11.09 -1.56
N LYS A 304 -35.54 -10.87 -0.65
CA LYS A 304 -35.72 -11.14 0.78
C LYS A 304 -36.52 -10.06 1.47
N SER A 305 -37.28 -10.47 2.49
CA SER A 305 -37.99 -9.55 3.38
C SER A 305 -37.06 -9.03 4.50
N ILE A 306 -37.41 -7.87 5.07
CA ILE A 306 -36.71 -7.29 6.24
C ILE A 306 -36.68 -8.29 7.39
N LYS A 307 -37.80 -8.98 7.65
CA LYS A 307 -37.92 -10.00 8.71
C LYS A 307 -36.96 -11.16 8.52
N LYS A 308 -36.69 -11.57 7.28
CA LYS A 308 -35.76 -12.66 6.94
C LYS A 308 -34.30 -12.18 6.78
N GLY A 309 -33.98 -10.95 7.16
CA GLY A 309 -32.61 -10.40 7.10
C GLY A 309 -32.26 -9.76 5.76
N GLY A 310 -33.25 -9.24 5.03
CA GLY A 310 -33.01 -8.48 3.79
C GLY A 310 -32.19 -7.21 3.99
N LEU A 311 -32.20 -6.63 5.22
CA LEU A 311 -31.25 -5.58 5.64
C LEU A 311 -30.04 -6.25 6.31
N ALA A 312 -28.98 -6.49 5.55
CA ALA A 312 -27.79 -7.23 6.01
C ALA A 312 -27.15 -6.70 7.32
N PRO A 313 -27.04 -5.37 7.58
CA PRO A 313 -26.47 -4.84 8.81
C PRO A 313 -27.22 -5.24 10.09
N HIS A 314 -28.52 -5.44 10.00
CA HIS A 314 -29.38 -5.81 11.15
C HIS A 314 -29.64 -7.32 11.23
N GLY A 315 -29.50 -8.03 10.12
CA GLY A 315 -29.78 -9.45 10.03
C GLY A 315 -31.29 -9.78 10.20
N PRO A 316 -31.64 -11.05 10.54
CA PRO A 316 -33.03 -11.45 10.76
C PRO A 316 -33.67 -10.71 11.94
N GLN A 317 -35.02 -10.60 11.93
CA GLN A 317 -35.78 -9.88 12.96
C GLN A 317 -35.43 -10.32 14.37
N LYS A 318 -35.18 -9.34 15.24
CA LYS A 318 -34.90 -9.48 16.67
C LYS A 318 -35.88 -8.63 17.48
N LYS A 319 -36.11 -8.99 18.74
CA LYS A 319 -36.89 -8.15 19.69
C LYS A 319 -35.98 -7.03 20.19
N ASN A 320 -35.83 -5.96 19.42
CA ASN A 320 -35.04 -4.78 19.77
C ASN A 320 -35.72 -3.50 19.25
N TRP A 321 -35.23 -2.36 19.73
CA TRP A 321 -35.75 -1.03 19.37
C TRP A 321 -35.77 -0.78 17.85
N VAL A 322 -34.73 -1.19 17.11
CA VAL A 322 -34.61 -0.99 15.66
C VAL A 322 -35.81 -1.64 14.93
N PHE A 323 -36.11 -2.90 15.21
CA PHE A 323 -37.23 -3.59 14.56
C PHE A 323 -38.60 -3.06 15.01
N SER A 324 -38.69 -2.46 16.21
CA SER A 324 -39.91 -1.75 16.64
C SER A 324 -40.13 -0.49 15.80
N GLN A 325 -39.05 0.27 15.50
CA GLN A 325 -39.13 1.46 14.63
C GLN A 325 -39.45 1.06 13.17
N LEU A 326 -38.81 0.01 12.66
CA LEU A 326 -39.10 -0.53 11.32
C LEU A 326 -40.58 -0.98 11.21
N GLN A 327 -41.18 -1.54 12.27
CA GLN A 327 -42.60 -1.89 12.28
C GLN A 327 -43.49 -0.64 12.23
N LEU A 328 -43.12 0.46 12.94
CA LEU A 328 -43.86 1.71 12.86
C LEU A 328 -43.77 2.34 11.46
N ILE A 329 -42.62 2.24 10.79
CA ILE A 329 -42.48 2.67 9.39
C ILE A 329 -43.36 1.81 8.47
N ALA A 330 -43.37 0.49 8.66
CA ALA A 330 -44.24 -0.42 7.92
C ALA A 330 -45.71 -0.07 8.12
N ASP A 331 -46.11 0.22 9.36
CA ASP A 331 -47.50 0.64 9.69
C ASP A 331 -47.87 1.99 9.10
N ARG A 332 -46.92 2.92 8.97
CA ARG A 332 -47.14 4.26 8.38
C ARG A 332 -47.33 4.24 6.89
N PHE A 333 -46.57 3.39 6.17
CA PHE A 333 -46.55 3.31 4.73
C PHE A 333 -47.32 2.11 4.17
N ASP A 334 -48.07 1.43 5.00
CA ASP A 334 -48.99 0.31 4.66
C ASP A 334 -48.32 -0.85 3.91
N PHE A 335 -47.17 -1.33 4.44
CA PHE A 335 -46.50 -2.54 3.97
C PHE A 335 -46.18 -3.48 5.14
N SER A 336 -45.80 -4.73 4.84
CA SER A 336 -45.41 -5.72 5.86
C SER A 336 -43.90 -5.95 5.87
N LEU A 337 -43.31 -6.10 7.07
CA LEU A 337 -41.91 -6.55 7.20
C LEU A 337 -41.66 -7.95 6.59
N ASN A 338 -42.72 -8.69 6.25
CA ASN A 338 -42.64 -9.97 5.51
C ASN A 338 -42.57 -9.78 3.99
N ASP A 339 -42.87 -8.59 3.48
CA ASP A 339 -42.86 -8.34 2.04
C ASP A 339 -41.41 -8.30 1.51
N PRO A 340 -41.16 -8.76 0.28
CA PRO A 340 -39.86 -8.57 -0.38
C PRO A 340 -39.50 -7.08 -0.43
N ILE A 341 -38.23 -6.75 -0.22
CA ILE A 341 -37.74 -5.35 -0.20
C ILE A 341 -38.07 -4.64 -1.51
N GLU A 342 -38.08 -5.32 -2.65
CA GLU A 342 -38.43 -4.77 -3.95
C GLU A 342 -39.88 -4.24 -4.05
N LYS A 343 -40.79 -4.72 -3.16
CA LYS A 343 -42.21 -4.30 -3.12
C LYS A 343 -42.45 -3.16 -2.11
N ILE A 344 -41.46 -2.78 -1.32
CA ILE A 344 -41.60 -1.71 -0.33
C ILE A 344 -41.68 -0.35 -1.04
N PRO A 345 -42.61 0.55 -0.66
CA PRO A 345 -42.74 1.88 -1.24
C PRO A 345 -41.42 2.67 -1.14
N LYS A 346 -41.11 3.45 -2.19
CA LYS A 346 -39.85 4.22 -2.27
C LYS A 346 -39.66 5.19 -1.09
N ASP A 347 -40.74 5.86 -0.66
CA ASP A 347 -40.68 6.80 0.48
C ASP A 347 -40.38 6.07 1.80
N ALA A 348 -41.00 4.90 2.00
CA ALA A 348 -40.69 4.04 3.13
C ALA A 348 -39.24 3.57 3.10
N MET A 349 -38.75 3.16 1.93
CA MET A 349 -37.35 2.73 1.76
C MET A 349 -36.39 3.90 2.01
N ASN A 350 -36.70 5.11 1.56
CA ASN A 350 -35.91 6.29 1.85
C ASN A 350 -35.84 6.57 3.35
N MET A 351 -36.98 6.44 4.09
CA MET A 351 -36.98 6.59 5.55
C MET A 351 -36.20 5.47 6.25
N ILE A 352 -36.23 4.24 5.75
CA ILE A 352 -35.45 3.12 6.28
C ILE A 352 -33.94 3.35 6.06
N MET A 353 -33.55 3.87 4.91
CA MET A 353 -32.15 4.08 4.59
C MET A 353 -31.57 5.34 5.24
N ASN A 354 -32.26 6.47 5.12
CA ASN A 354 -31.75 7.78 5.51
C ASN A 354 -32.27 8.30 6.85
N GLY A 355 -33.29 7.62 7.40
CA GLY A 355 -33.92 8.00 8.65
C GLY A 355 -35.01 9.06 8.52
N GLY A 356 -35.68 9.31 9.62
CA GLY A 356 -36.71 10.35 9.72
C GLY A 356 -37.36 10.45 11.09
N LYS A 357 -37.94 11.62 11.36
CA LYS A 357 -38.73 11.87 12.57
C LYS A 357 -40.11 12.31 12.15
N GLU A 358 -41.11 11.47 12.41
CA GLU A 358 -42.49 11.73 12.01
C GLU A 358 -43.44 11.29 13.11
N LYS A 359 -44.56 12.05 13.29
CA LYS A 359 -45.70 11.61 14.09
C LYS A 359 -46.84 11.26 13.18
N PHE A 360 -47.50 10.13 13.38
CA PHE A 360 -48.69 9.74 12.64
C PHE A 360 -49.73 9.13 13.56
N SER A 361 -50.99 9.30 13.19
CA SER A 361 -52.14 8.72 13.91
C SER A 361 -52.65 7.50 13.15
N LYS A 362 -52.87 6.40 13.85
CA LYS A 362 -53.47 5.18 13.27
C LYS A 362 -54.64 4.74 14.12
N GLU A 363 -55.77 4.52 13.48
CA GLU A 363 -56.98 3.99 14.13
C GLU A 363 -56.86 2.48 14.34
N SER A 364 -57.07 2.03 15.57
CA SER A 364 -57.04 0.62 15.93
C SER A 364 -58.31 -0.05 15.37
N LYS A 365 -58.23 -0.91 14.38
CA LYS A 365 -59.34 -1.65 13.77
C LYS A 365 -60.15 -2.49 14.77
N SER A 366 -59.62 -2.82 15.94
CA SER A 366 -60.31 -3.63 16.96
C SER A 366 -60.97 -2.85 18.09
N LEU A 367 -60.55 -1.58 18.31
CA LEU A 367 -60.99 -0.77 19.47
C LEU A 367 -61.58 0.59 19.06
N GLY A 368 -61.53 0.99 17.77
CA GLY A 368 -61.98 2.31 17.29
C GLY A 368 -61.27 3.53 17.91
N ILE A 369 -60.09 3.31 18.53
CA ILE A 369 -59.31 4.34 19.21
C ILE A 369 -58.15 4.77 18.31
N THR A 370 -58.07 6.06 18.00
CA THR A 370 -56.93 6.65 17.30
C THR A 370 -55.74 6.85 18.26
N ARG A 371 -54.64 6.22 17.97
CA ARG A 371 -53.37 6.41 18.75
C ARG A 371 -52.34 7.15 17.93
N GLU A 372 -51.62 8.06 18.57
CA GLU A 372 -50.47 8.79 18.01
C GLU A 372 -49.22 7.94 18.19
N TYR A 373 -48.49 7.72 17.09
CA TYR A 373 -47.20 7.02 17.07
C TYR A 373 -46.11 7.98 16.63
N LYS A 374 -44.93 7.82 17.22
CA LYS A 374 -43.73 8.62 16.87
C LYS A 374 -42.68 7.71 16.25
N ILE A 375 -42.30 7.99 15.02
CA ILE A 375 -41.13 7.44 14.36
C ILE A 375 -39.96 8.37 14.72
N ASP A 376 -38.86 7.80 15.21
CA ASP A 376 -37.56 8.48 15.42
C ASP A 376 -36.48 7.50 15.06
N PHE A 377 -36.30 7.32 13.76
CA PHE A 377 -35.37 6.33 13.21
C PHE A 377 -34.22 7.04 12.53
N GLU A 378 -32.98 6.66 12.91
CA GLU A 378 -31.75 7.27 12.40
C GLU A 378 -31.48 6.94 10.93
N GLY A 379 -31.97 5.79 10.46
CA GLY A 379 -31.70 5.26 9.12
C GLY A 379 -30.47 4.36 9.10
N VAL A 380 -30.55 3.29 8.30
CA VAL A 380 -29.50 2.26 8.23
C VAL A 380 -28.20 2.82 7.65
N ALA A 381 -28.29 3.61 6.59
CA ALA A 381 -27.13 4.22 5.93
C ALA A 381 -26.48 5.28 6.84
N THR A 382 -27.29 6.15 7.45
CA THR A 382 -26.81 7.18 8.40
C THR A 382 -26.13 6.54 9.61
N PHE A 383 -26.73 5.50 10.20
CA PHE A 383 -26.13 4.75 11.32
C PHE A 383 -24.76 4.16 10.95
N ILE A 384 -24.61 3.59 9.75
CA ILE A 384 -23.32 3.06 9.27
C ILE A 384 -22.30 4.18 9.13
N GLU A 385 -22.69 5.33 8.53
CA GLU A 385 -21.79 6.48 8.38
C GLU A 385 -21.33 7.07 9.71
N GLU A 386 -22.25 7.25 10.65
CA GLU A 386 -21.92 7.77 11.98
C GLU A 386 -21.09 6.78 12.79
N THR A 387 -21.39 5.49 12.73
CA THR A 387 -20.57 4.44 13.34
C THR A 387 -19.14 4.46 12.79
N PHE A 388 -18.98 4.68 11.49
CA PHE A 388 -17.66 4.78 10.87
C PHE A 388 -16.90 6.03 11.27
N LYS A 389 -17.57 7.21 11.34
CA LYS A 389 -16.94 8.50 11.61
C LYS A 389 -16.65 8.73 13.09
N ASN A 390 -17.60 8.44 13.96
CA ASN A 390 -17.64 8.93 15.35
C ASN A 390 -17.41 7.86 16.42
N ASN A 391 -17.24 6.58 16.05
CA ASN A 391 -17.06 5.50 17.02
C ASN A 391 -15.59 5.20 17.28
N ASP A 392 -15.17 5.12 18.56
CA ASP A 392 -13.79 4.82 18.95
C ASP A 392 -13.43 3.33 18.82
N SER A 393 -14.43 2.45 18.78
CA SER A 393 -14.21 1.01 18.65
C SER A 393 -13.73 0.63 17.24
N THR A 394 -12.51 0.09 17.15
CA THR A 394 -11.93 -0.40 15.89
C THR A 394 -12.73 -1.55 15.27
N SER A 395 -13.42 -2.36 16.08
CA SER A 395 -14.27 -3.45 15.62
C SER A 395 -15.55 -2.94 14.95
N LEU A 396 -16.21 -1.92 15.53
CA LEU A 396 -17.41 -1.32 14.97
C LEU A 396 -17.09 -0.52 13.69
N ARG A 397 -15.98 0.21 13.66
CA ARG A 397 -15.51 0.84 12.41
C ARG A 397 -15.22 -0.18 11.31
N ARG A 398 -14.66 -1.35 11.65
CA ARG A 398 -14.41 -2.43 10.68
C ARG A 398 -15.72 -3.00 10.15
N TRP A 399 -16.67 -3.25 11.04
CA TRP A 399 -18.01 -3.69 10.68
C TRP A 399 -18.70 -2.69 9.74
N ALA A 400 -18.69 -1.39 10.06
CA ALA A 400 -19.28 -0.36 9.20
C ALA A 400 -18.67 -0.34 7.80
N LYS A 401 -17.35 -0.54 7.68
CA LYS A 401 -16.64 -0.61 6.40
C LYS A 401 -17.08 -1.76 5.48
N GLU A 402 -17.67 -2.82 6.02
CA GLU A 402 -18.19 -3.94 5.22
C GLU A 402 -19.35 -3.50 4.32
N TYR A 403 -20.06 -2.44 4.72
CA TYR A 403 -21.21 -1.86 4.00
C TYR A 403 -20.86 -0.57 3.23
N MET A 404 -19.58 -0.23 3.12
CA MET A 404 -19.11 0.98 2.46
C MET A 404 -18.12 0.67 1.35
N ASP A 405 -18.15 1.48 0.29
CA ASP A 405 -17.15 1.47 -0.76
C ASP A 405 -16.14 2.58 -0.54
N LYS A 406 -14.91 2.29 -0.91
CA LYS A 406 -13.86 3.28 -0.97
C LYS A 406 -13.88 3.93 -2.35
N ILE A 407 -14.37 5.15 -2.41
CA ILE A 407 -14.47 5.94 -3.64
C ILE A 407 -13.42 7.07 -3.66
N GLU A 408 -13.11 7.56 -4.82
CA GLU A 408 -12.30 8.76 -4.98
C GLU A 408 -13.02 9.97 -4.36
N CYS A 409 -12.26 10.87 -3.72
CA CYS A 409 -12.84 12.06 -3.10
C CYS A 409 -13.43 12.99 -4.15
N THR A 410 -14.73 13.20 -4.12
CA THR A 410 -15.46 14.04 -5.09
C THR A 410 -15.09 15.52 -5.04
N THR A 411 -14.50 15.99 -3.93
CA THR A 411 -14.09 17.39 -3.76
C THR A 411 -12.73 17.67 -4.41
N CYS A 412 -11.77 16.73 -4.31
CA CYS A 412 -10.42 16.93 -4.82
C CYS A 412 -10.07 16.00 -6.00
N ASN A 413 -10.99 15.13 -6.44
CA ASN A 413 -10.78 14.17 -7.52
C ASN A 413 -9.41 13.47 -7.38
N GLY A 414 -9.16 12.88 -6.19
CA GLY A 414 -7.93 12.14 -5.90
C GLY A 414 -6.65 12.97 -5.73
N SER A 415 -6.65 14.27 -6.00
CA SER A 415 -5.48 15.15 -5.89
C SER A 415 -4.97 15.32 -4.46
N ARG A 416 -5.79 15.04 -3.45
CA ARG A 416 -5.53 15.19 -2.00
C ARG A 416 -5.39 16.63 -1.51
N LEU A 417 -5.32 17.60 -2.40
CA LEU A 417 -5.06 19.00 -2.12
C LEU A 417 -6.33 19.84 -2.13
N ARG A 418 -6.24 21.02 -1.53
CA ARG A 418 -7.24 22.07 -1.64
C ARG A 418 -7.33 22.59 -3.07
N LYS A 419 -8.51 23.15 -3.41
CA LYS A 419 -8.76 23.68 -4.74
C LYS A 419 -7.76 24.77 -5.11
N GLU A 420 -7.47 25.68 -4.21
CA GLU A 420 -6.55 26.82 -4.42
C GLU A 420 -5.14 26.34 -4.80
N SER A 421 -4.63 25.29 -4.14
CA SER A 421 -3.30 24.72 -4.41
C SER A 421 -3.17 24.15 -5.83
N LEU A 422 -4.29 23.72 -6.45
CA LEU A 422 -4.32 23.17 -7.80
C LEU A 422 -4.31 24.23 -8.90
N TYR A 423 -4.47 25.50 -8.55
CA TYR A 423 -4.41 26.61 -9.50
C TYR A 423 -3.06 27.31 -9.54
N PHE A 424 -2.06 26.75 -8.89
CA PHE A 424 -0.66 27.09 -9.16
C PHE A 424 -0.13 26.19 -10.26
N LYS A 425 0.52 26.75 -11.27
CA LYS A 425 1.01 26.03 -12.44
C LYS A 425 2.47 26.33 -12.72
N ILE A 426 3.14 25.33 -13.27
CA ILE A 426 4.46 25.41 -13.92
C ILE A 426 4.33 24.70 -15.26
N ASP A 427 4.70 25.36 -16.36
CA ASP A 427 4.54 24.81 -17.70
C ASP A 427 3.09 24.28 -17.92
N ASP A 428 2.09 25.11 -17.55
CA ASP A 428 0.65 24.84 -17.61
C ASP A 428 0.14 23.64 -16.79
N LYS A 429 0.99 22.99 -16.01
CA LYS A 429 0.63 21.83 -15.18
C LYS A 429 0.64 22.20 -13.70
N ASN A 430 -0.36 21.67 -12.95
CA ASN A 430 -0.37 21.78 -11.50
C ASN A 430 0.37 20.60 -10.86
N ILE A 431 0.66 20.70 -9.55
CA ILE A 431 1.43 19.68 -8.81
C ILE A 431 0.75 18.32 -8.79
N ALA A 432 -0.60 18.25 -8.77
CA ALA A 432 -1.32 16.98 -8.77
C ALA A 432 -1.28 16.31 -10.15
N GLU A 433 -1.36 17.07 -11.22
CA GLU A 433 -1.17 16.57 -12.58
C GLU A 433 0.22 15.97 -12.73
N LEU A 434 1.28 16.68 -12.31
CA LEU A 434 2.65 16.15 -12.34
C LEU A 434 2.78 14.88 -11.49
N ALA A 435 2.16 14.82 -10.30
CA ALA A 435 2.22 13.66 -9.44
C ALA A 435 1.49 12.43 -10.01
N ASN A 436 0.57 12.60 -10.95
CA ASN A 436 -0.20 11.53 -11.59
C ASN A 436 0.37 11.08 -12.94
N ILE A 437 1.39 11.75 -13.46
CA ILE A 437 2.12 11.34 -14.67
C ILE A 437 3.01 10.13 -14.33
N ASP A 438 3.13 9.18 -15.25
CA ASP A 438 4.06 8.06 -15.11
C ASP A 438 5.51 8.57 -15.07
N ILE A 439 6.37 7.91 -14.30
CA ILE A 439 7.77 8.35 -14.09
C ILE A 439 8.51 8.51 -15.43
N SER A 440 8.28 7.63 -16.42
CA SER A 440 8.87 7.77 -17.76
C SER A 440 8.54 9.11 -18.42
N ASP A 441 7.26 9.49 -18.40
CA ASP A 441 6.80 10.74 -19.01
C ASP A 441 7.28 11.95 -18.18
N LEU A 442 7.37 11.77 -16.86
CA LEU A 442 7.85 12.80 -15.94
C LEU A 442 9.36 13.07 -16.14
N VAL A 443 10.18 12.03 -16.36
CA VAL A 443 11.60 12.16 -16.73
C VAL A 443 11.73 13.01 -17.99
N ALA A 444 11.02 12.65 -19.07
CA ALA A 444 11.05 13.38 -20.34
C ALA A 444 10.59 14.84 -20.17
N LEU A 445 9.59 15.11 -19.32
CA LEU A 445 9.12 16.45 -19.02
C LEU A 445 10.20 17.29 -18.32
N PHE A 446 10.88 16.73 -17.34
CA PHE A 446 11.90 17.44 -16.56
C PHE A 446 13.23 17.57 -17.29
N GLU A 447 13.54 16.77 -18.32
CA GLU A 447 14.76 16.92 -19.12
C GLU A 447 14.89 18.30 -19.76
N ASN A 448 13.79 18.85 -20.29
CA ASN A 448 13.77 20.12 -21.02
C ASN A 448 12.87 21.17 -20.35
N LEU A 449 12.57 21.05 -19.06
CA LEU A 449 11.67 21.98 -18.38
C LEU A 449 12.24 23.39 -18.34
N GLU A 450 13.54 23.55 -18.12
CA GLU A 450 14.20 24.85 -17.97
C GLU A 450 14.07 25.71 -19.24
N ASP A 451 14.01 25.10 -20.43
CA ASP A 451 13.86 25.82 -21.71
C ASP A 451 12.44 26.39 -21.91
N ARG A 452 11.47 25.89 -21.16
CA ARG A 452 10.07 26.33 -21.19
C ARG A 452 9.71 27.33 -20.07
N LEU A 453 10.66 27.56 -19.15
CA LEU A 453 10.49 28.51 -18.04
C LEU A 453 10.92 29.91 -18.43
N THR A 454 10.32 30.94 -17.82
CA THR A 454 10.79 32.29 -17.90
C THR A 454 12.17 32.43 -17.24
N GLU A 455 12.97 33.41 -17.65
CA GLU A 455 14.32 33.67 -17.12
C GLU A 455 14.33 33.84 -15.58
N LYS A 456 13.28 34.43 -15.00
CA LYS A 456 13.11 34.55 -13.57
C LYS A 456 12.88 33.19 -12.92
N GLN A 457 11.97 32.38 -13.47
CA GLN A 457 11.68 31.03 -12.99
C GLN A 457 12.90 30.12 -13.12
N LYS A 458 13.62 30.20 -14.24
CA LYS A 458 14.83 29.41 -14.50
C LYS A 458 15.88 29.61 -13.41
N LYS A 459 16.20 30.87 -13.07
CA LYS A 459 17.17 31.20 -12.02
C LYS A 459 16.79 30.65 -10.65
N ILE A 460 15.49 30.58 -10.35
CA ILE A 460 14.97 30.07 -9.07
C ILE A 460 14.91 28.53 -9.06
N ALA A 461 14.57 27.93 -10.21
CA ALA A 461 14.19 26.53 -10.30
C ALA A 461 15.39 25.58 -10.55
N THR A 462 16.50 26.04 -11.12
CA THR A 462 17.62 25.21 -11.61
C THR A 462 18.08 24.14 -10.61
N GLU A 463 18.41 24.52 -9.38
CA GLU A 463 18.90 23.53 -8.40
C GLU A 463 17.81 22.53 -7.99
N VAL A 464 16.56 22.99 -7.84
CA VAL A 464 15.44 22.12 -7.47
C VAL A 464 15.10 21.15 -8.60
N VAL A 465 15.12 21.62 -9.86
CA VAL A 465 14.87 20.78 -11.05
C VAL A 465 15.97 19.73 -11.21
N LYS A 466 17.22 20.09 -10.96
CA LYS A 466 18.37 19.16 -10.96
C LYS A 466 18.17 18.03 -9.94
N GLU A 467 17.74 18.35 -8.72
CA GLU A 467 17.47 17.36 -7.66
C GLU A 467 16.31 16.43 -8.03
N ILE A 468 15.23 16.98 -8.61
CA ILE A 468 14.09 16.19 -9.10
C ILE A 468 14.54 15.25 -10.21
N ARG A 469 15.27 15.75 -11.20
CA ARG A 469 15.78 15.00 -12.36
C ARG A 469 16.66 13.83 -11.90
N THR A 470 17.56 14.09 -10.98
CA THR A 470 18.46 13.06 -10.40
C THR A 470 17.67 11.93 -9.75
N ARG A 471 16.68 12.24 -8.90
CA ARG A 471 15.86 11.23 -8.21
C ARG A 471 14.94 10.47 -9.16
N LEU A 472 14.40 11.15 -10.17
CA LEU A 472 13.59 10.50 -11.22
C LEU A 472 14.43 9.50 -12.02
N LYS A 473 15.69 9.86 -12.34
CA LYS A 473 16.61 8.97 -13.05
C LYS A 473 16.90 7.70 -12.26
N PHE A 474 17.10 7.79 -10.95
CA PHE A 474 17.29 6.60 -10.13
C PHE A 474 16.06 5.67 -10.11
N LEU A 475 14.84 6.23 -10.14
CA LEU A 475 13.62 5.41 -10.27
C LEU A 475 13.52 4.73 -11.63
N GLU A 476 13.98 5.39 -12.69
CA GLU A 476 14.07 4.80 -14.03
C GLU A 476 15.12 3.68 -14.07
N ASP A 477 16.29 3.89 -13.46
CA ASP A 477 17.40 2.94 -13.45
C ASP A 477 17.05 1.65 -12.69
N VAL A 478 16.19 1.71 -11.66
CA VAL A 478 15.68 0.51 -10.98
C VAL A 478 14.40 -0.07 -11.63
N GLY A 479 14.01 0.40 -12.83
CA GLY A 479 12.90 -0.17 -13.61
C GLY A 479 11.50 0.19 -13.14
N LEU A 480 11.30 1.33 -12.43
CA LEU A 480 10.00 1.76 -11.88
C LEU A 480 9.30 2.84 -12.74
N THR A 481 9.56 2.85 -14.03
CA THR A 481 9.07 3.86 -15.00
C THR A 481 7.54 3.97 -15.10
N TYR A 482 6.84 2.87 -14.83
CA TYR A 482 5.37 2.74 -14.91
C TYR A 482 4.61 3.24 -13.67
N LEU A 483 5.30 3.58 -12.60
CA LEU A 483 4.69 4.15 -11.39
C LEU A 483 4.47 5.65 -11.58
N ASN A 484 3.57 6.21 -10.75
CA ASN A 484 3.42 7.65 -10.59
C ASN A 484 3.67 8.06 -9.14
N LEU A 485 3.98 9.34 -8.91
CA LEU A 485 4.34 9.85 -7.58
C LEU A 485 3.18 9.83 -6.58
N ASN A 486 1.93 9.90 -7.05
CA ASN A 486 0.73 9.88 -6.20
C ASN A 486 0.33 8.46 -5.75
N ARG A 487 0.96 7.42 -6.31
CA ARG A 487 0.63 6.03 -5.96
C ARG A 487 0.89 5.77 -4.49
N SER A 488 -0.13 5.25 -3.80
CA SER A 488 -0.05 4.93 -2.36
C SER A 488 0.92 3.79 -2.09
N SER A 489 1.78 3.94 -1.08
CA SER A 489 2.71 2.89 -0.63
C SER A 489 2.03 1.56 -0.29
N LYS A 490 0.78 1.59 0.18
CA LYS A 490 0.00 0.38 0.47
C LYS A 490 -0.33 -0.48 -0.76
N SER A 491 -0.31 0.11 -1.94
CA SER A 491 -0.63 -0.58 -3.20
C SER A 491 0.61 -1.13 -3.91
N LEU A 492 1.78 -0.89 -3.37
CA LEU A 492 3.05 -1.38 -3.90
C LEU A 492 3.25 -2.85 -3.54
N SER A 493 3.82 -3.61 -4.46
CA SER A 493 4.37 -4.94 -4.17
C SER A 493 5.62 -4.83 -3.28
N GLY A 494 6.04 -5.94 -2.66
CA GLY A 494 7.26 -5.96 -1.84
C GLY A 494 8.48 -5.51 -2.62
N GLY A 495 8.67 -6.02 -3.84
CA GLY A 495 9.77 -5.65 -4.71
C GLY A 495 9.73 -4.20 -5.20
N GLU A 496 8.54 -3.65 -5.52
CA GLU A 496 8.39 -2.23 -5.85
C GLU A 496 8.82 -1.33 -4.69
N ALA A 497 8.36 -1.63 -3.46
CA ALA A 497 8.72 -0.87 -2.27
C ALA A 497 10.22 -0.94 -1.96
N GLN A 498 10.83 -2.09 -2.13
CA GLN A 498 12.26 -2.29 -1.96
C GLN A 498 13.09 -1.49 -2.95
N ARG A 499 12.72 -1.53 -4.25
CA ARG A 499 13.40 -0.75 -5.30
C ARG A 499 13.25 0.76 -5.13
N ILE A 500 12.09 1.24 -4.65
CA ILE A 500 11.92 2.66 -4.30
C ILE A 500 12.91 3.06 -3.21
N ARG A 501 13.11 2.23 -2.18
CA ARG A 501 14.10 2.50 -1.14
C ARG A 501 15.52 2.46 -1.68
N LEU A 502 15.84 1.48 -2.52
CA LEU A 502 17.13 1.40 -3.18
C LEU A 502 17.41 2.67 -3.99
N ALA A 503 16.46 3.12 -4.83
CA ALA A 503 16.58 4.37 -5.59
C ALA A 503 16.79 5.59 -4.68
N THR A 504 16.08 5.65 -3.55
CA THR A 504 16.26 6.73 -2.56
C THR A 504 17.66 6.71 -1.94
N GLN A 505 18.19 5.51 -1.62
CA GLN A 505 19.52 5.37 -1.03
C GLN A 505 20.64 5.69 -2.04
N ILE A 506 20.51 5.25 -3.29
CA ILE A 506 21.44 5.64 -4.36
C ILE A 506 21.41 7.18 -4.53
N GLY A 507 20.23 7.77 -4.46
CA GLY A 507 20.04 9.23 -4.53
C GLY A 507 20.68 10.01 -3.39
N SER A 508 20.90 9.39 -2.24
CA SER A 508 21.60 10.02 -1.11
C SER A 508 23.10 10.23 -1.33
N GLN A 509 23.69 9.53 -2.31
CA GLN A 509 25.11 9.55 -2.65
C GLN A 509 26.04 9.34 -1.44
N LEU A 510 25.63 8.55 -0.45
CA LEU A 510 26.46 8.20 0.69
C LEU A 510 27.63 7.32 0.24
N VAL A 511 28.80 7.54 0.85
CA VAL A 511 30.05 6.84 0.57
C VAL A 511 30.54 6.14 1.83
N GLY A 512 31.21 5.00 1.68
CA GLY A 512 31.78 4.25 2.80
C GLY A 512 30.71 3.53 3.64
N VAL A 513 29.54 3.25 3.09
CA VAL A 513 28.42 2.56 3.74
C VAL A 513 28.38 1.10 3.31
N LEU A 514 27.93 0.23 4.21
CA LEU A 514 27.61 -1.16 3.92
C LEU A 514 26.11 -1.30 3.66
N TYR A 515 25.73 -1.58 2.44
CA TYR A 515 24.32 -1.88 2.06
C TYR A 515 24.07 -3.39 2.11
N ILE A 516 22.99 -3.81 2.76
CA ILE A 516 22.55 -5.20 2.80
C ILE A 516 21.14 -5.30 2.21
N LEU A 517 20.99 -6.08 1.14
CA LEU A 517 19.73 -6.23 0.41
C LEU A 517 19.23 -7.67 0.48
N ASP A 518 17.90 -7.82 0.66
CA ASP A 518 17.21 -9.11 0.70
C ASP A 518 16.48 -9.34 -0.61
N GLU A 519 17.01 -10.24 -1.46
CA GLU A 519 16.39 -10.67 -2.72
C GLU A 519 15.84 -9.52 -3.59
N PRO A 520 16.65 -8.54 -4.00
CA PRO A 520 16.16 -7.35 -4.71
C PRO A 520 15.64 -7.63 -6.13
N SER A 521 15.95 -8.79 -6.72
CA SER A 521 15.46 -9.22 -8.06
C SER A 521 14.01 -9.70 -8.07
N ILE A 522 13.36 -9.83 -6.89
CA ILE A 522 12.01 -10.37 -6.77
C ILE A 522 10.98 -9.63 -7.64
N GLY A 523 10.19 -10.41 -8.41
CA GLY A 523 9.12 -9.88 -9.25
C GLY A 523 9.62 -9.07 -10.44
N LEU A 524 10.91 -9.17 -10.77
CA LEU A 524 11.49 -8.54 -11.95
C LEU A 524 11.47 -9.46 -13.16
N HIS A 525 11.14 -8.87 -14.30
CA HIS A 525 11.44 -9.48 -15.57
C HIS A 525 12.96 -9.42 -15.83
N GLN A 526 13.55 -10.40 -16.55
CA GLN A 526 15.00 -10.44 -16.81
C GLN A 526 15.57 -9.13 -17.38
N ARG A 527 14.82 -8.46 -18.25
CA ARG A 527 15.19 -7.12 -18.76
C ARG A 527 15.39 -6.08 -17.64
N ASP A 528 14.51 -6.09 -16.65
CA ASP A 528 14.57 -5.10 -15.55
C ASP A 528 15.62 -5.51 -14.52
N ASN A 529 15.95 -6.81 -14.41
CA ASN A 529 17.00 -7.33 -13.57
C ASN A 529 18.39 -6.84 -14.01
N GLU A 530 18.67 -6.79 -15.32
CA GLU A 530 19.91 -6.19 -15.85
C GLU A 530 20.11 -4.74 -15.37
N LYS A 531 19.04 -3.93 -15.33
CA LYS A 531 19.08 -2.55 -14.84
C LYS A 531 19.39 -2.49 -13.34
N LEU A 532 18.73 -3.35 -12.56
CA LEU A 532 18.96 -3.44 -11.11
C LEU A 532 20.43 -3.77 -10.81
N ILE A 533 21.00 -4.78 -11.47
CA ILE A 533 22.40 -5.18 -11.28
C ILE A 533 23.34 -4.00 -11.58
N ASN A 534 23.11 -3.28 -12.69
CA ASN A 534 23.89 -2.10 -13.02
C ASN A 534 23.79 -0.99 -11.96
N SER A 535 22.61 -0.80 -11.36
CA SER A 535 22.42 0.17 -10.27
C SER A 535 23.20 -0.24 -9.00
N LEU A 536 23.25 -1.52 -8.67
CA LEU A 536 24.05 -2.04 -7.53
C LEU A 536 25.55 -1.91 -7.79
N ILE A 537 26.00 -2.17 -9.01
CA ILE A 537 27.38 -1.95 -9.43
C ILE A 537 27.73 -0.45 -9.30
N SER A 538 26.89 0.44 -9.76
CA SER A 538 27.08 1.89 -9.62
C SER A 538 27.15 2.32 -8.15
N LEU A 539 26.33 1.73 -7.27
CA LEU A 539 26.35 1.98 -5.83
C LEU A 539 27.68 1.53 -5.19
N ARG A 540 28.22 0.39 -5.62
CA ARG A 540 29.55 -0.10 -5.24
C ARG A 540 30.65 0.87 -5.73
N ASP A 541 30.61 1.29 -7.00
CA ASP A 541 31.65 2.09 -7.65
C ASP A 541 31.81 3.50 -7.05
N ILE A 542 30.79 3.98 -6.33
CA ILE A 542 30.87 5.23 -5.54
C ILE A 542 31.75 5.04 -4.27
N GLY A 543 32.15 3.81 -3.91
CA GLY A 543 32.95 3.49 -2.73
C GLY A 543 32.17 2.89 -1.57
N ASN A 544 31.10 2.14 -1.88
CA ASN A 544 30.30 1.41 -0.90
C ASN A 544 30.54 -0.10 -0.99
N SER A 545 30.31 -0.80 0.14
CA SER A 545 30.20 -2.25 0.17
C SER A 545 28.74 -2.66 -0.02
N VAL A 546 28.48 -3.65 -0.88
CA VAL A 546 27.12 -4.10 -1.16
C VAL A 546 27.00 -5.60 -0.94
N ILE A 547 26.23 -6.04 0.04
CA ILE A 547 25.92 -7.44 0.30
C ILE A 547 24.49 -7.71 -0.18
N VAL A 548 24.31 -8.73 -1.01
CA VAL A 548 23.00 -9.12 -1.55
C VAL A 548 22.74 -10.59 -1.21
N VAL A 549 21.65 -10.88 -0.54
CA VAL A 549 21.14 -12.25 -0.41
C VAL A 549 20.34 -12.56 -1.66
N GLU A 550 20.78 -13.50 -2.49
CA GLU A 550 20.21 -13.73 -3.82
C GLU A 550 20.33 -15.16 -4.34
N HIS A 551 19.42 -15.47 -5.29
CA HIS A 551 19.38 -16.75 -6.00
C HIS A 551 19.41 -16.59 -7.54
N ASP A 552 19.36 -15.36 -8.04
CA ASP A 552 19.35 -15.06 -9.47
C ASP A 552 20.73 -15.36 -10.10
N LYS A 553 20.73 -16.10 -11.21
CA LYS A 553 21.95 -16.53 -11.91
C LYS A 553 22.77 -15.32 -12.39
N ASP A 554 22.11 -14.32 -13.02
CA ASP A 554 22.82 -13.17 -13.58
C ASP A 554 23.44 -12.31 -12.47
N MET A 555 22.77 -12.20 -11.32
CA MET A 555 23.29 -11.49 -10.14
C MET A 555 24.54 -12.20 -9.56
N ILE A 556 24.47 -13.52 -9.43
CA ILE A 556 25.61 -14.34 -8.94
C ILE A 556 26.81 -14.24 -9.88
N GLU A 557 26.60 -14.37 -11.20
CA GLU A 557 27.67 -14.32 -12.21
C GLU A 557 28.34 -12.93 -12.32
N ARG A 558 27.61 -11.86 -12.01
CA ARG A 558 28.13 -10.47 -12.08
C ARG A 558 28.63 -9.92 -10.74
N ALA A 559 28.58 -10.69 -9.67
CA ALA A 559 29.15 -10.34 -8.37
C ALA A 559 30.68 -10.31 -8.41
N ASP A 560 31.31 -9.54 -7.54
CA ASP A 560 32.75 -9.57 -7.34
C ASP A 560 33.17 -10.76 -6.46
N HIS A 561 32.29 -11.13 -5.51
CA HIS A 561 32.53 -12.23 -4.57
C HIS A 561 31.21 -12.94 -4.24
N VAL A 562 31.24 -14.24 -4.09
CA VAL A 562 30.08 -15.07 -3.77
C VAL A 562 30.39 -15.90 -2.53
N ILE A 563 29.43 -16.01 -1.64
CA ILE A 563 29.46 -16.85 -0.44
C ILE A 563 28.26 -17.81 -0.53
N ASP A 564 28.55 -19.12 -0.64
CA ASP A 564 27.53 -20.17 -0.71
C ASP A 564 27.38 -20.85 0.65
N ILE A 565 26.16 -20.80 1.22
CA ILE A 565 25.84 -21.35 2.55
C ILE A 565 25.00 -22.60 2.40
N GLY A 566 25.45 -23.70 3.02
CA GLY A 566 24.80 -24.99 2.93
C GLY A 566 25.27 -25.97 4.00
N PRO A 567 25.41 -27.25 3.67
CA PRO A 567 25.07 -27.90 2.38
C PRO A 567 23.56 -28.12 2.17
N LYS A 568 22.74 -28.06 3.23
CA LYS A 568 21.29 -28.26 3.23
C LYS A 568 20.59 -27.12 3.99
N ALA A 569 19.30 -27.28 4.24
CA ALA A 569 18.49 -26.33 5.00
C ALA A 569 18.39 -26.69 6.52
N GLY A 570 17.99 -25.72 7.34
CA GLY A 570 17.75 -25.90 8.78
C GLY A 570 18.98 -26.40 9.55
N LYS A 571 18.82 -27.40 10.40
CA LYS A 571 19.91 -27.98 11.20
C LYS A 571 21.07 -28.58 10.38
N HIS A 572 20.81 -28.92 9.14
CA HIS A 572 21.82 -29.46 8.22
C HIS A 572 22.45 -28.40 7.31
N GLY A 573 22.08 -27.12 7.51
CA GLY A 573 22.69 -25.97 6.87
C GLY A 573 23.67 -25.27 7.81
N GLY A 574 23.94 -23.99 7.56
CA GLY A 574 24.69 -23.10 8.43
C GLY A 574 26.19 -23.18 8.33
N GLU A 575 26.73 -23.80 7.27
CA GLU A 575 28.18 -23.88 7.00
C GLU A 575 28.48 -23.10 5.70
N ILE A 576 29.67 -22.49 5.62
CA ILE A 576 30.18 -21.94 4.37
C ILE A 576 30.72 -23.09 3.55
N ILE A 577 30.08 -23.41 2.43
CA ILE A 577 30.48 -24.52 1.57
C ILE A 577 31.39 -24.08 0.42
N SER A 578 31.35 -22.81 0.06
CA SER A 578 32.21 -22.20 -0.95
C SER A 578 32.22 -20.69 -0.80
N GLN A 579 33.36 -20.06 -1.08
CA GLN A 579 33.48 -18.60 -1.17
C GLN A 579 34.58 -18.23 -2.17
N GLY A 580 34.40 -17.11 -2.87
CA GLY A 580 35.37 -16.60 -3.84
C GLY A 580 34.71 -15.89 -5.03
N PRO A 581 35.47 -15.51 -6.05
CA PRO A 581 34.89 -14.91 -7.26
C PRO A 581 34.05 -15.93 -8.03
N PRO A 582 33.02 -15.50 -8.79
CA PRO A 582 32.12 -16.41 -9.52
C PRO A 582 32.83 -17.44 -10.42
N SER A 583 33.96 -17.06 -11.03
CA SER A 583 34.77 -17.93 -11.88
C SER A 583 35.37 -19.13 -11.15
N GLU A 584 35.58 -19.04 -9.84
CA GLU A 584 36.07 -20.14 -9.00
C GLU A 584 34.93 -21.01 -8.49
N MET A 585 33.75 -20.42 -8.28
CA MET A 585 32.56 -21.14 -7.82
C MET A 585 32.19 -22.32 -8.76
N HIS A 586 32.32 -22.15 -10.08
CA HIS A 586 32.04 -23.21 -11.05
C HIS A 586 32.91 -24.48 -10.89
N LYS A 587 34.04 -24.37 -10.20
CA LYS A 587 34.97 -25.50 -9.96
C LYS A 587 34.61 -26.30 -8.70
N ASN A 588 33.77 -25.73 -7.83
CA ASN A 588 33.40 -26.35 -6.57
C ASN A 588 32.28 -27.38 -6.77
N ARG A 589 32.20 -28.37 -5.86
CA ARG A 589 31.16 -29.41 -5.88
C ARG A 589 29.99 -29.02 -4.95
N THR A 590 29.34 -27.92 -5.27
CA THR A 590 28.11 -27.48 -4.55
C THR A 590 26.91 -27.51 -5.48
N LEU A 591 25.71 -27.63 -4.93
CA LEU A 591 24.48 -27.58 -5.71
C LEU A 591 24.38 -26.30 -6.55
N THR A 592 24.72 -25.16 -5.94
CA THR A 592 24.74 -23.86 -6.62
C THR A 592 25.70 -23.90 -7.83
N ALA A 593 26.92 -24.40 -7.63
CA ALA A 593 27.93 -24.51 -8.69
C ALA A 593 27.49 -25.45 -9.82
N ASP A 594 26.82 -26.56 -9.51
CA ASP A 594 26.33 -27.51 -10.51
C ASP A 594 25.23 -26.91 -11.40
N TYR A 595 24.34 -26.07 -10.81
CA TYR A 595 23.34 -25.31 -11.61
C TYR A 595 23.97 -24.18 -12.42
N LEU A 596 24.91 -23.41 -11.85
CA LEU A 596 25.61 -22.34 -12.57
C LEU A 596 26.45 -22.87 -13.75
N SER A 597 27.11 -24.02 -13.57
CA SER A 597 27.91 -24.64 -14.62
C SER A 597 27.10 -25.43 -15.68
N GLY A 598 25.79 -25.54 -15.52
CA GLY A 598 24.93 -26.29 -16.41
C GLY A 598 25.01 -27.82 -16.28
N LYS A 599 25.67 -28.35 -15.23
CA LYS A 599 25.68 -29.79 -14.93
C LYS A 599 24.33 -30.27 -14.44
N LEU A 600 23.62 -29.42 -13.68
CA LEU A 600 22.23 -29.60 -13.30
C LEU A 600 21.41 -28.53 -14.00
N GLU A 601 20.26 -28.93 -14.56
CA GLU A 601 19.32 -28.02 -15.19
C GLU A 601 17.87 -28.48 -14.94
N ILE A 602 16.94 -27.55 -15.00
CA ILE A 602 15.52 -27.84 -15.03
C ILE A 602 15.17 -28.12 -16.50
N ALA A 603 14.99 -29.39 -16.83
CA ALA A 603 14.84 -29.85 -18.21
C ALA A 603 13.53 -29.37 -18.85
N VAL A 604 13.58 -28.96 -20.10
CA VAL A 604 12.40 -28.67 -20.92
C VAL A 604 11.61 -29.98 -21.17
N PRO A 605 10.26 -29.98 -20.95
CA PRO A 605 9.45 -31.15 -21.24
C PRO A 605 9.55 -31.58 -22.71
N LYS A 606 9.77 -32.88 -22.98
CA LYS A 606 9.86 -33.42 -24.37
C LYS A 606 8.55 -33.26 -25.14
N GLU A 607 7.41 -33.33 -24.42
CA GLU A 607 6.08 -33.17 -25.01
C GLU A 607 5.25 -32.22 -24.14
N ARG A 608 4.48 -31.34 -24.79
CA ARG A 608 3.55 -30.44 -24.10
C ARG A 608 2.19 -31.11 -23.92
N ARG A 609 1.52 -30.92 -22.77
CA ARG A 609 0.18 -31.47 -22.52
C ARG A 609 -0.83 -30.88 -23.50
N LYS A 610 -1.66 -31.72 -24.08
CA LYS A 610 -2.74 -31.29 -25.00
C LYS A 610 -3.91 -30.65 -24.26
N GLY A 611 -4.02 -30.90 -22.91
CA GLY A 611 -5.16 -30.46 -22.09
C GLY A 611 -6.44 -31.27 -22.40
N ASN A 612 -7.56 -30.83 -21.85
CA ASN A 612 -8.86 -31.53 -22.02
C ASN A 612 -9.74 -30.96 -23.15
N GLY A 613 -9.21 -30.06 -23.98
CA GLY A 613 -9.93 -29.39 -25.07
C GLY A 613 -10.90 -28.29 -24.65
N LYS A 614 -11.15 -28.12 -23.35
CA LYS A 614 -12.02 -27.05 -22.80
C LYS A 614 -11.19 -25.82 -22.48
N LYS A 615 -11.85 -24.66 -22.41
CA LYS A 615 -11.20 -23.38 -22.08
C LYS A 615 -12.16 -22.42 -21.36
N ILE A 616 -11.59 -21.54 -20.55
CA ILE A 616 -12.26 -20.34 -20.05
C ILE A 616 -11.90 -19.21 -20.98
N LYS A 617 -12.90 -18.47 -21.48
CA LYS A 617 -12.71 -17.32 -22.35
C LYS A 617 -13.13 -16.04 -21.63
N LEU A 618 -12.17 -15.16 -21.35
CA LEU A 618 -12.40 -13.81 -20.86
C LEU A 618 -12.34 -12.84 -22.05
N THR A 619 -13.30 -11.94 -22.14
CA THR A 619 -13.42 -10.99 -23.26
C THR A 619 -13.58 -9.58 -22.76
N GLY A 620 -12.79 -8.66 -23.30
CA GLY A 620 -12.95 -7.23 -23.10
C GLY A 620 -12.58 -6.70 -21.73
N ALA A 621 -11.51 -7.21 -21.13
CA ALA A 621 -10.98 -6.68 -19.87
C ALA A 621 -10.30 -5.30 -20.07
N THR A 622 -10.74 -4.29 -19.30
CA THR A 622 -10.29 -2.89 -19.42
C THR A 622 -9.87 -2.28 -18.08
N GLY A 623 -9.57 -3.11 -17.09
CA GLY A 623 -9.12 -2.63 -15.77
C GLY A 623 -7.72 -2.01 -15.81
N ASN A 624 -7.50 -0.94 -15.08
CA ASN A 624 -6.22 -0.22 -14.97
C ASN A 624 -5.61 0.09 -16.36
N ASN A 625 -4.47 -0.53 -16.70
CA ASN A 625 -3.81 -0.33 -17.98
C ASN A 625 -4.23 -1.32 -19.09
N LEU A 626 -5.15 -2.26 -18.84
CA LEU A 626 -5.57 -3.23 -19.84
C LEU A 626 -6.35 -2.59 -21.00
N LYS A 627 -5.93 -2.88 -22.23
CA LYS A 627 -6.48 -2.34 -23.48
C LYS A 627 -7.47 -3.29 -24.14
N ASN A 628 -8.67 -3.46 -23.55
CA ASN A 628 -9.76 -4.31 -24.08
C ASN A 628 -9.29 -5.76 -24.34
N VAL A 629 -8.56 -6.34 -23.37
CA VAL A 629 -7.92 -7.65 -23.50
C VAL A 629 -8.95 -8.77 -23.61
N SER A 630 -8.74 -9.65 -24.58
CA SER A 630 -9.49 -10.90 -24.73
C SER A 630 -8.51 -12.05 -24.77
N VAL A 631 -8.71 -13.08 -23.92
CA VAL A 631 -7.78 -14.17 -23.75
C VAL A 631 -8.50 -15.48 -23.43
N ASP A 632 -7.96 -16.58 -23.94
CA ASP A 632 -8.43 -17.95 -23.70
C ASP A 632 -7.47 -18.64 -22.72
N PHE A 633 -8.01 -19.29 -21.68
CA PHE A 633 -7.27 -20.10 -20.71
C PHE A 633 -7.60 -21.57 -20.96
N PRO A 634 -6.71 -22.36 -21.63
CA PRO A 634 -6.94 -23.78 -21.90
C PRO A 634 -6.88 -24.59 -20.59
N LEU A 635 -7.84 -25.49 -20.38
CA LEU A 635 -7.96 -26.28 -19.16
C LEU A 635 -7.15 -27.59 -19.23
N GLY A 636 -6.75 -28.09 -18.04
CA GLY A 636 -5.91 -29.29 -17.92
C GLY A 636 -4.46 -29.05 -18.35
N LYS A 637 -3.97 -27.81 -18.28
CA LYS A 637 -2.62 -27.39 -18.64
C LYS A 637 -1.96 -26.59 -17.54
N MET A 638 -0.65 -26.49 -17.61
CA MET A 638 0.13 -25.52 -16.89
C MET A 638 0.27 -24.25 -17.75
N ILE A 639 -0.30 -23.15 -17.30
CA ILE A 639 -0.35 -21.85 -18.00
C ILE A 639 0.59 -20.88 -17.31
N ALA A 640 1.55 -20.31 -18.02
CA ALA A 640 2.38 -19.21 -17.53
C ALA A 640 1.88 -17.88 -18.08
N VAL A 641 1.61 -16.91 -17.17
CA VAL A 641 1.30 -15.52 -17.54
C VAL A 641 2.55 -14.70 -17.32
N THR A 642 3.10 -14.19 -18.43
CA THR A 642 4.41 -13.53 -18.49
C THR A 642 4.32 -12.10 -18.95
N GLY A 643 5.43 -11.38 -18.94
CA GLY A 643 5.56 -10.00 -19.41
C GLY A 643 6.32 -9.13 -18.43
N VAL A 644 6.73 -7.94 -18.85
CA VAL A 644 7.50 -7.00 -18.02
C VAL A 644 6.74 -6.54 -16.77
N SER A 645 7.47 -5.99 -15.79
CA SER A 645 6.86 -5.44 -14.57
C SER A 645 5.89 -4.30 -14.92
N GLY A 646 4.68 -4.30 -14.30
CA GLY A 646 3.65 -3.29 -14.60
C GLY A 646 2.89 -3.50 -15.92
N SER A 647 3.11 -4.58 -16.69
CA SER A 647 2.42 -4.82 -17.98
C SER A 647 0.91 -5.13 -17.86
N GLY A 648 0.40 -5.42 -16.65
CA GLY A 648 -1.02 -5.70 -16.41
C GLY A 648 -1.35 -7.14 -16.04
N LYS A 649 -0.37 -8.01 -15.79
CA LYS A 649 -0.56 -9.43 -15.39
C LYS A 649 -1.48 -9.58 -14.18
N SER A 650 -1.14 -8.93 -13.06
CA SER A 650 -1.93 -8.99 -11.82
C SER A 650 -3.31 -8.36 -11.99
N THR A 651 -3.45 -7.32 -12.81
CA THR A 651 -4.76 -6.73 -13.14
C THR A 651 -5.65 -7.72 -13.88
N LEU A 652 -5.09 -8.45 -14.87
CA LEU A 652 -5.84 -9.45 -15.63
C LEU A 652 -6.24 -10.64 -14.76
N ILE A 653 -5.32 -11.16 -13.95
CA ILE A 653 -5.53 -12.41 -13.19
C ILE A 653 -6.12 -12.13 -11.81
N ASN A 654 -5.42 -11.34 -10.95
CA ASN A 654 -5.76 -11.20 -9.53
C ASN A 654 -6.90 -10.18 -9.29
N GLU A 655 -7.08 -9.20 -10.19
CA GLU A 655 -8.11 -8.17 -10.05
C GLU A 655 -9.30 -8.36 -10.99
N THR A 656 -9.19 -9.16 -12.05
CA THR A 656 -10.29 -9.43 -12.99
C THR A 656 -10.72 -10.89 -12.94
N LEU A 657 -9.89 -11.84 -13.39
CA LEU A 657 -10.26 -13.26 -13.52
C LEU A 657 -10.63 -13.89 -12.18
N TYR A 658 -9.73 -13.80 -11.19
CA TYR A 658 -9.96 -14.43 -9.87
C TYR A 658 -11.22 -13.92 -9.15
N PRO A 659 -11.50 -12.60 -9.05
CA PRO A 659 -12.75 -12.12 -8.44
C PRO A 659 -14.00 -12.63 -9.15
N ILE A 660 -14.02 -12.72 -10.49
CA ILE A 660 -15.15 -13.30 -11.23
C ILE A 660 -15.37 -14.76 -10.83
N MET A 661 -14.29 -15.56 -10.82
CA MET A 661 -14.37 -16.99 -10.46
C MET A 661 -14.76 -17.16 -8.99
N ASN A 662 -14.19 -16.35 -8.09
CA ASN A 662 -14.50 -16.40 -6.66
C ASN A 662 -15.96 -16.01 -6.36
N ALA A 663 -16.50 -15.03 -7.08
CA ALA A 663 -17.93 -14.69 -6.98
C ALA A 663 -18.83 -15.84 -7.47
N TYR A 664 -18.46 -16.50 -8.56
CA TYR A 664 -19.24 -17.58 -9.15
C TYR A 664 -19.27 -18.85 -8.24
N TYR A 665 -18.13 -19.28 -7.69
CA TYR A 665 -18.05 -20.52 -6.89
C TYR A 665 -18.31 -20.34 -5.39
N PHE A 666 -17.98 -19.17 -4.83
CA PHE A 666 -17.95 -18.95 -3.38
C PHE A 666 -18.76 -17.72 -2.93
N ASN A 667 -19.49 -17.06 -3.83
CA ASN A 667 -20.21 -15.81 -3.55
C ASN A 667 -19.28 -14.72 -2.96
N GLY A 668 -18.04 -14.65 -3.49
CA GLY A 668 -17.06 -13.67 -3.04
C GLY A 668 -17.51 -12.24 -3.33
N VAL A 669 -17.28 -11.33 -2.38
CA VAL A 669 -17.73 -9.92 -2.43
C VAL A 669 -16.76 -8.96 -3.14
N LYS A 670 -15.57 -9.43 -3.57
CA LYS A 670 -14.61 -8.56 -4.27
C LYS A 670 -15.06 -8.36 -5.71
N GLU A 671 -15.38 -7.11 -6.06
CA GLU A 671 -15.75 -6.75 -7.42
C GLU A 671 -14.57 -6.92 -8.39
N PRO A 672 -14.79 -7.56 -9.55
CA PRO A 672 -13.80 -7.64 -10.62
C PRO A 672 -13.60 -6.28 -11.28
N LYS A 673 -12.42 -6.05 -11.83
CA LYS A 673 -12.19 -4.92 -12.73
C LYS A 673 -13.07 -5.05 -13.98
N PRO A 674 -13.37 -3.95 -14.69
CA PRO A 674 -14.31 -3.96 -15.83
C PRO A 674 -13.93 -4.96 -16.92
N TYR A 675 -14.90 -5.73 -17.37
CA TYR A 675 -14.80 -6.70 -18.47
C TYR A 675 -16.13 -6.81 -19.20
N LYS A 676 -16.15 -7.37 -20.42
CA LYS A 676 -17.38 -7.53 -21.19
C LYS A 676 -18.09 -8.85 -20.91
N LYS A 677 -17.36 -9.97 -20.98
CA LYS A 677 -17.95 -11.31 -20.85
C LYS A 677 -16.92 -12.37 -20.46
N ILE A 678 -17.38 -13.37 -19.70
CA ILE A 678 -16.63 -14.62 -19.45
C ILE A 678 -17.48 -15.82 -19.82
N LYS A 679 -16.87 -16.92 -20.32
CA LYS A 679 -17.52 -18.19 -20.68
C LYS A 679 -16.65 -19.36 -20.19
N GLY A 680 -17.28 -20.52 -19.91
CA GLY A 680 -16.60 -21.78 -19.59
C GLY A 680 -16.30 -21.99 -18.13
N LEU A 681 -16.92 -21.21 -17.20
CA LEU A 681 -16.77 -21.43 -15.77
C LEU A 681 -17.34 -22.77 -15.30
N ASP A 682 -18.39 -23.26 -15.93
CA ASP A 682 -19.03 -24.56 -15.70
C ASP A 682 -18.13 -25.78 -15.95
N HIS A 683 -16.95 -25.59 -16.53
CA HIS A 683 -15.98 -26.66 -16.79
C HIS A 683 -15.03 -26.96 -15.61
N ILE A 684 -15.06 -26.17 -14.55
CA ILE A 684 -14.26 -26.37 -13.35
C ILE A 684 -15.14 -26.39 -12.10
N ASP A 685 -14.66 -26.99 -11.03
CA ASP A 685 -15.43 -27.16 -9.78
C ASP A 685 -15.16 -26.07 -8.78
N LYS A 686 -13.94 -25.53 -8.76
CA LYS A 686 -13.49 -24.50 -7.82
C LYS A 686 -12.23 -23.79 -8.31
N VAL A 687 -12.01 -22.58 -7.78
CA VAL A 687 -10.77 -21.82 -7.94
C VAL A 687 -10.03 -21.74 -6.60
N ILE A 688 -8.70 -21.84 -6.63
CA ILE A 688 -7.83 -21.72 -5.47
C ILE A 688 -6.73 -20.70 -5.77
N ASP A 689 -6.71 -19.61 -5.01
CA ASP A 689 -5.68 -18.58 -5.07
C ASP A 689 -4.59 -18.86 -4.01
N ILE A 690 -3.37 -19.06 -4.47
CA ILE A 690 -2.18 -19.33 -3.65
C ILE A 690 -1.23 -18.13 -3.81
N ASN A 691 -1.44 -17.12 -3.00
CA ASN A 691 -0.66 -15.88 -2.98
C ASN A 691 0.36 -15.86 -1.82
N GLN A 692 1.26 -14.87 -1.84
CA GLN A 692 2.33 -14.68 -0.84
C GLN A 692 1.85 -14.10 0.50
N SER A 693 0.54 -13.86 0.70
CA SER A 693 0.05 -13.33 1.97
C SER A 693 0.34 -14.29 3.13
N PRO A 694 0.66 -13.78 4.34
CA PRO A 694 0.94 -14.63 5.50
C PRO A 694 -0.20 -15.62 5.81
N ILE A 695 0.12 -16.82 6.31
CA ILE A 695 -0.86 -17.82 6.73
C ILE A 695 -1.64 -17.44 8.01
N GLY A 696 -1.27 -16.32 8.63
CA GLY A 696 -1.96 -15.71 9.77
C GLY A 696 -1.29 -14.40 10.17
N ARG A 697 -1.99 -13.60 10.98
CA ARG A 697 -1.55 -12.26 11.39
C ARG A 697 -1.09 -12.17 12.84
N THR A 698 -1.11 -13.27 13.57
CA THR A 698 -0.78 -13.32 15.00
C THR A 698 0.35 -14.30 15.26
N PRO A 699 1.15 -14.12 16.34
CA PRO A 699 2.19 -15.07 16.74
C PRO A 699 1.67 -16.48 17.06
N ARG A 700 0.34 -16.63 17.23
CA ARG A 700 -0.32 -17.93 17.46
C ARG A 700 -0.59 -18.73 16.19
N SER A 701 -0.55 -18.06 15.02
CA SER A 701 -0.68 -18.75 13.74
C SER A 701 0.65 -19.40 13.38
N ASN A 702 0.62 -20.68 12.99
CA ASN A 702 1.80 -21.45 12.63
C ASN A 702 1.45 -22.54 11.58
N PRO A 703 2.44 -23.21 10.97
CA PRO A 703 2.22 -24.26 10.00
C PRO A 703 1.31 -25.38 10.50
N ALA A 704 1.50 -25.83 11.75
CA ALA A 704 0.72 -26.91 12.33
C ALA A 704 -0.79 -26.58 12.45
N THR A 705 -1.13 -25.35 12.82
CA THR A 705 -2.53 -24.91 12.93
C THR A 705 -3.16 -24.66 11.56
N TYR A 706 -2.42 -24.08 10.62
CA TYR A 706 -2.94 -23.77 9.30
C TYR A 706 -3.28 -25.01 8.47
N THR A 707 -2.39 -26.01 8.47
CA THR A 707 -2.60 -27.29 7.78
C THR A 707 -3.59 -28.22 8.49
N GLY A 708 -3.99 -27.84 9.71
CA GLY A 708 -4.90 -28.64 10.54
C GLY A 708 -4.26 -29.92 11.08
N VAL A 709 -2.94 -30.11 10.97
CA VAL A 709 -2.23 -31.27 11.57
C VAL A 709 -2.23 -31.18 13.09
N PHE A 710 -2.22 -29.97 13.67
CA PHE A 710 -2.25 -29.78 15.12
C PHE A 710 -3.51 -30.31 15.78
N SER A 711 -4.64 -30.31 15.08
CA SER A 711 -5.88 -30.90 15.60
C SER A 711 -5.77 -32.42 15.82
N GLU A 712 -5.11 -33.11 14.90
CA GLU A 712 -4.84 -34.55 14.99
C GLU A 712 -3.82 -34.82 16.11
N ILE A 713 -2.76 -34.02 16.23
CA ILE A 713 -1.76 -34.13 17.32
C ILE A 713 -2.40 -33.94 18.66
N ARG A 714 -3.24 -32.90 18.86
CA ARG A 714 -3.98 -32.70 20.12
C ARG A 714 -4.89 -33.90 20.47
N SER A 715 -5.54 -34.46 19.49
CA SER A 715 -6.38 -35.64 19.66
C SER A 715 -5.58 -36.89 20.07
N LEU A 716 -4.34 -37.00 19.57
CA LEU A 716 -3.41 -38.07 19.95
C LEU A 716 -2.96 -37.91 21.41
N PHE A 717 -2.52 -36.69 21.81
CA PHE A 717 -2.12 -36.40 23.19
C PHE A 717 -3.24 -36.64 24.21
N ALA A 718 -4.48 -36.31 23.85
CA ALA A 718 -5.65 -36.57 24.72
C ALA A 718 -5.96 -38.07 24.92
N LYS A 719 -5.39 -38.95 24.09
CA LYS A 719 -5.54 -40.41 24.19
C LYS A 719 -4.38 -41.06 24.94
N THR A 720 -3.39 -40.34 25.39
CA THR A 720 -2.32 -40.89 26.21
C THR A 720 -2.87 -41.33 27.57
N PRO A 721 -2.33 -42.41 28.21
CA PRO A 721 -2.79 -42.90 29.49
C PRO A 721 -2.87 -41.81 30.56
N GLU A 722 -1.84 -41.01 30.72
CA GLU A 722 -1.79 -39.90 31.69
C GLU A 722 -2.85 -38.83 31.45
N ALA A 723 -3.11 -38.49 30.19
CA ALA A 723 -4.16 -37.53 29.84
C ALA A 723 -5.54 -38.05 30.14
N LEU A 724 -5.78 -39.35 29.90
CA LEU A 724 -7.05 -40.04 30.24
C LEU A 724 -7.28 -40.08 31.75
N ILE A 725 -6.25 -40.43 32.53
CA ILE A 725 -6.31 -40.45 34.02
C ILE A 725 -6.67 -39.07 34.56
N ARG A 726 -6.10 -37.98 33.99
CA ARG A 726 -6.35 -36.60 34.40
C ARG A 726 -7.63 -36.02 33.79
N GLY A 727 -8.35 -36.75 32.93
CA GLY A 727 -9.55 -36.30 32.26
C GLY A 727 -9.30 -35.20 31.24
N TYR A 728 -8.09 -35.10 30.63
CA TYR A 728 -7.71 -34.06 29.70
C TYR A 728 -8.28 -34.31 28.31
N LYS A 729 -9.09 -33.35 27.83
CA LYS A 729 -9.68 -33.37 26.50
C LYS A 729 -8.73 -32.66 25.48
N PRO A 730 -8.94 -32.83 24.16
CA PRO A 730 -8.09 -32.17 23.13
C PRO A 730 -7.97 -30.66 23.29
N GLY A 731 -8.94 -30.00 23.94
CA GLY A 731 -8.90 -28.57 24.24
C GLY A 731 -7.78 -28.17 25.20
N ARG A 732 -7.38 -29.07 26.11
CA ARG A 732 -6.27 -28.84 27.04
C ARG A 732 -4.93 -28.61 26.33
N PHE A 733 -4.74 -29.29 25.23
CA PHE A 733 -3.53 -29.21 24.39
C PHE A 733 -3.60 -28.12 23.34
N SER A 734 -4.51 -27.15 23.51
CA SER A 734 -4.61 -25.98 22.61
C SER A 734 -4.07 -24.74 23.30
N PHE A 735 -3.10 -24.07 22.67
CA PHE A 735 -2.60 -22.76 23.12
C PHE A 735 -3.58 -21.60 22.84
N ASN A 736 -4.68 -21.84 22.12
CA ASN A 736 -5.73 -20.84 21.86
C ASN A 736 -6.88 -20.88 22.90
N VAL A 737 -7.03 -21.95 23.67
CA VAL A 737 -8.13 -22.18 24.59
C VAL A 737 -7.61 -22.09 26.04
N LYS A 738 -8.41 -21.47 26.93
CA LYS A 738 -8.10 -21.42 28.36
C LYS A 738 -8.04 -22.83 28.95
N GLY A 739 -7.21 -23.00 30.01
CA GLY A 739 -7.07 -24.22 30.77
C GLY A 739 -5.75 -24.96 30.59
N GLY A 740 -5.19 -25.03 29.37
CA GLY A 740 -3.90 -25.68 29.11
C GLY A 740 -2.79 -24.74 28.67
N ARG A 741 -3.13 -23.57 28.24
CA ARG A 741 -2.19 -22.54 27.76
C ARG A 741 -1.56 -21.76 28.92
N CYS A 742 -0.39 -21.17 28.68
CA CYS A 742 0.16 -20.15 29.57
C CYS A 742 -0.75 -18.92 29.55
N GLU A 743 -1.29 -18.51 30.70
CA GLU A 743 -2.20 -17.35 30.73
C GLU A 743 -1.45 -16.01 30.67
N THR A 744 -0.18 -15.94 31.06
CA THR A 744 0.65 -14.73 30.96
C THR A 744 0.82 -14.27 29.52
N CYS A 745 1.24 -15.15 28.60
CA CYS A 745 1.34 -14.86 27.17
C CYS A 745 0.09 -15.24 26.37
N ARG A 746 -0.94 -15.77 27.04
CA ARG A 746 -2.18 -16.27 26.43
C ARG A 746 -1.94 -17.27 25.30
N GLY A 747 -0.89 -18.09 25.42
CA GLY A 747 -0.50 -19.09 24.44
C GLY A 747 0.33 -18.57 23.25
N GLY A 748 0.76 -17.31 23.25
CA GLY A 748 1.60 -16.74 22.21
C GLY A 748 3.07 -17.18 22.27
N GLY A 749 3.54 -17.55 23.47
CA GLY A 749 4.96 -17.81 23.75
C GLY A 749 5.77 -16.52 23.96
N LEU A 750 5.35 -15.41 23.37
CA LEU A 750 5.95 -14.11 23.45
C LEU A 750 5.02 -13.08 24.09
N ARG A 751 5.60 -12.04 24.67
CA ARG A 751 4.88 -10.83 25.10
C ARG A 751 5.19 -9.73 24.08
N VAL A 752 4.16 -9.01 23.67
CA VAL A 752 4.30 -7.85 22.79
C VAL A 752 4.43 -6.60 23.67
N ILE A 753 5.49 -5.86 23.49
CA ILE A 753 5.69 -4.54 24.08
C ILE A 753 5.35 -3.53 22.97
N GLU A 754 4.16 -2.94 23.05
CA GLU A 754 3.71 -1.93 22.10
C GLU A 754 4.49 -0.64 22.29
N MET A 755 5.14 -0.16 21.24
CA MET A 755 5.93 1.07 21.24
C MET A 755 5.23 2.12 20.38
N ASN A 756 4.89 3.30 20.96
CA ASN A 756 4.05 4.31 20.30
C ASN A 756 4.59 4.85 18.96
N PHE A 757 5.90 4.88 18.75
CA PHE A 757 6.54 5.44 17.54
C PHE A 757 7.54 4.48 16.87
N LEU A 758 7.77 3.31 17.44
CA LEU A 758 8.68 2.29 16.95
C LEU A 758 7.94 0.98 16.67
N PRO A 759 8.52 0.04 15.91
CA PRO A 759 7.96 -1.30 15.77
C PRO A 759 7.78 -1.98 17.13
N ASP A 760 6.70 -2.75 17.27
CA ASP A 760 6.44 -3.55 18.47
C ASP A 760 7.61 -4.52 18.75
N VAL A 761 8.03 -4.59 20.00
CA VAL A 761 9.09 -5.53 20.43
C VAL A 761 8.46 -6.80 20.98
N TYR A 762 8.96 -7.94 20.52
CA TYR A 762 8.52 -9.27 20.94
C TYR A 762 9.55 -9.86 21.89
N VAL A 763 9.17 -10.04 23.15
CA VAL A 763 10.05 -10.61 24.20
C VAL A 763 9.50 -11.97 24.60
N GLU A 764 10.40 -12.92 24.87
CA GLU A 764 10.04 -14.24 25.34
C GLU A 764 9.27 -14.17 26.67
N CYS A 765 8.25 -15.01 26.81
CA CYS A 765 7.42 -15.02 28.02
C CYS A 765 8.18 -15.61 29.20
N GLU A 766 8.43 -14.82 30.23
CA GLU A 766 9.15 -15.19 31.46
C GLU A 766 8.54 -16.39 32.21
N THR A 767 7.21 -16.60 32.09
CA THR A 767 6.50 -17.67 32.80
C THR A 767 6.60 -19.04 32.10
N CYS A 768 6.55 -19.07 30.78
CA CYS A 768 6.54 -20.32 30.02
C CYS A 768 7.80 -20.51 29.16
N HIS A 769 8.71 -19.56 29.12
CA HIS A 769 9.95 -19.61 28.35
C HIS A 769 9.69 -20.13 26.92
N GLY A 770 8.84 -19.43 26.18
CA GLY A 770 8.45 -19.75 24.79
C GLY A 770 7.52 -20.95 24.64
N LYS A 771 7.35 -21.82 25.65
CA LYS A 771 6.64 -23.13 25.54
C LYS A 771 5.13 -23.05 25.34
N ARG A 772 4.50 -21.87 25.49
CA ARG A 772 3.08 -21.58 25.20
C ARG A 772 2.05 -22.24 26.14
N PHE A 773 2.41 -23.28 26.89
CA PHE A 773 1.53 -24.06 27.76
C PHE A 773 1.89 -23.91 29.23
N ASN A 774 0.95 -24.27 30.11
CA ASN A 774 1.22 -24.33 31.53
C ASN A 774 1.98 -25.65 31.87
N ARG A 775 2.60 -25.70 33.07
CA ARG A 775 3.43 -26.81 33.52
C ARG A 775 2.71 -28.15 33.47
N GLU A 776 1.47 -28.22 33.97
CA GLU A 776 0.68 -29.43 34.03
C GLU A 776 0.39 -30.04 32.64
N THR A 777 0.17 -29.21 31.60
CA THR A 777 -0.03 -29.67 30.22
C THR A 777 1.27 -30.23 29.64
N LEU A 778 2.42 -29.62 29.99
CA LEU A 778 3.76 -30.03 29.52
C LEU A 778 4.23 -31.35 30.16
N GLU A 779 3.66 -31.78 31.30
CA GLU A 779 3.94 -33.08 31.91
C GLU A 779 3.44 -34.26 31.07
N ILE A 780 2.38 -34.05 30.27
CA ILE A 780 1.85 -35.12 29.40
C ILE A 780 2.80 -35.34 28.23
N ARG A 781 3.24 -36.58 28.04
CA ARG A 781 4.23 -36.94 27.03
C ARG A 781 3.72 -38.05 26.11
N TYR A 782 4.08 -37.94 24.84
CA TYR A 782 3.93 -38.98 23.82
C TYR A 782 5.32 -39.33 23.28
N LYS A 783 5.73 -40.61 23.39
CA LYS A 783 7.09 -41.07 23.07
C LYS A 783 8.18 -40.15 23.70
N GLY A 784 7.99 -39.75 24.97
CA GLY A 784 8.92 -38.92 25.72
C GLY A 784 8.88 -37.42 25.42
N LYS A 785 8.11 -36.95 24.43
CA LYS A 785 8.00 -35.55 24.03
C LYS A 785 6.73 -34.91 24.53
N SER A 786 6.81 -33.69 25.05
CA SER A 786 5.65 -32.87 25.41
C SER A 786 5.04 -32.23 24.14
N ILE A 787 3.84 -31.65 24.29
CA ILE A 787 3.18 -30.95 23.17
C ILE A 787 4.00 -29.74 22.67
N SER A 788 4.79 -29.08 23.53
CA SER A 788 5.70 -28.01 23.14
C SER A 788 6.90 -28.54 22.36
N ASP A 789 7.54 -29.60 22.82
CA ASP A 789 8.65 -30.25 22.12
C ASP A 789 8.25 -30.66 20.69
N VAL A 790 7.01 -31.10 20.51
CA VAL A 790 6.46 -31.44 19.20
C VAL A 790 6.31 -30.19 18.30
N LEU A 791 5.93 -29.05 18.87
CA LEU A 791 5.86 -27.79 18.08
C LEU A 791 7.24 -27.28 17.70
N GLU A 792 8.28 -27.60 18.46
CA GLU A 792 9.66 -27.24 18.20
C GLU A 792 10.35 -28.16 17.16
N MET A 793 9.77 -29.35 16.89
CA MET A 793 10.28 -30.24 15.86
C MET A 793 10.19 -29.59 14.46
N THR A 794 11.21 -29.82 13.66
CA THR A 794 11.13 -29.55 12.20
C THR A 794 10.10 -30.50 11.58
N ILE A 795 9.63 -30.14 10.38
CA ILE A 795 8.68 -31.00 9.63
C ILE A 795 9.32 -32.36 9.32
N ASP A 796 10.63 -32.42 9.03
CA ASP A 796 11.34 -33.66 8.80
C ASP A 796 11.35 -34.54 10.04
N GLU A 797 11.76 -34.01 11.21
CA GLU A 797 11.74 -34.71 12.49
C GLU A 797 10.33 -35.18 12.88
N ALA A 798 9.33 -34.29 12.70
CA ALA A 798 7.96 -34.62 13.02
C ALA A 798 7.40 -35.70 12.07
N ASN A 799 7.81 -35.70 10.79
CA ASN A 799 7.40 -36.71 9.81
C ASN A 799 7.89 -38.11 10.19
N GLU A 800 9.13 -38.23 10.65
CA GLU A 800 9.70 -39.46 11.16
C GLU A 800 9.06 -39.88 12.49
N PHE A 801 8.86 -38.94 13.43
CA PHE A 801 8.29 -39.16 14.74
C PHE A 801 6.84 -39.72 14.68
N PHE A 802 6.03 -39.18 13.73
CA PHE A 802 4.64 -39.55 13.52
C PHE A 802 4.42 -40.55 12.38
N GLU A 803 5.46 -41.19 11.84
CA GLU A 803 5.34 -42.20 10.80
C GLU A 803 4.28 -43.26 11.07
N PRO A 804 4.13 -43.81 12.33
CA PRO A 804 3.11 -44.79 12.66
C PRO A 804 1.67 -44.24 12.69
N ILE A 805 1.46 -42.94 12.53
CA ILE A 805 0.15 -42.28 12.63
C ILE A 805 -0.27 -41.75 11.26
N PRO A 806 -0.98 -42.53 10.40
CA PRO A 806 -1.22 -42.20 8.99
C PRO A 806 -1.88 -40.84 8.74
N LYS A 807 -2.79 -40.39 9.63
CA LYS A 807 -3.49 -39.12 9.53
C LYS A 807 -2.55 -37.91 9.69
N ILE A 808 -1.59 -38.00 10.60
CA ILE A 808 -0.60 -36.96 10.87
C ILE A 808 0.50 -37.04 9.79
N TYR A 809 1.05 -38.25 9.60
CA TYR A 809 2.12 -38.50 8.61
C TYR A 809 1.80 -37.97 7.23
N ARG A 810 0.61 -38.27 6.69
CA ARG A 810 0.20 -37.82 5.36
C ARG A 810 0.25 -36.30 5.21
N LYS A 811 -0.21 -35.54 6.21
CA LYS A 811 -0.18 -34.08 6.18
C LYS A 811 1.25 -33.54 6.28
N LEU A 812 2.08 -34.10 7.16
CA LEU A 812 3.48 -33.71 7.31
C LEU A 812 4.29 -34.01 6.05
N ASN A 813 4.10 -35.21 5.49
CA ASN A 813 4.76 -35.62 4.26
C ASN A 813 4.41 -34.69 3.09
N THR A 814 3.18 -34.15 3.02
CA THR A 814 2.80 -33.19 1.99
C THR A 814 3.57 -31.86 2.15
N ILE A 815 3.80 -31.42 3.40
CA ILE A 815 4.59 -30.20 3.68
C ILE A 815 6.07 -30.44 3.34
N LYS A 816 6.61 -31.60 3.68
CA LYS A 816 7.96 -32.03 3.31
C LYS A 816 8.16 -32.04 1.79
N ASN A 817 7.21 -32.60 1.04
CA ASN A 817 7.28 -32.74 -0.41
C ASN A 817 7.25 -31.40 -1.19
N VAL A 818 6.80 -30.30 -0.56
CA VAL A 818 6.91 -28.95 -1.13
C VAL A 818 8.22 -28.24 -0.75
N GLY A 819 9.20 -28.96 -0.21
CA GLY A 819 10.52 -28.44 0.14
C GLY A 819 10.56 -27.68 1.48
N LEU A 820 9.61 -27.94 2.40
CA LEU A 820 9.53 -27.24 3.70
C LEU A 820 9.87 -28.18 4.88
N GLY A 821 10.75 -29.17 4.67
CA GLY A 821 11.17 -30.10 5.73
C GLY A 821 11.90 -29.41 6.89
N TYR A 822 12.57 -28.30 6.65
CA TYR A 822 13.41 -27.58 7.59
C TYR A 822 12.64 -26.66 8.57
N ILE A 823 11.42 -26.20 8.24
CA ILE A 823 10.65 -25.31 9.12
C ILE A 823 10.12 -26.06 10.34
N THR A 824 9.96 -25.37 11.49
CA THR A 824 9.36 -25.99 12.66
C THR A 824 7.84 -25.95 12.62
N LEU A 825 7.18 -26.97 13.21
CA LEU A 825 5.72 -27.05 13.28
C LEU A 825 5.08 -25.83 13.94
N GLY A 826 5.71 -25.33 15.00
CA GLY A 826 5.26 -24.18 15.78
C GLY A 826 5.79 -22.83 15.31
N GLN A 827 6.54 -22.76 14.20
CA GLN A 827 7.11 -21.52 13.69
C GLN A 827 6.01 -20.46 13.47
N GLN A 828 6.25 -19.26 13.96
CA GLN A 828 5.25 -18.20 13.88
C GLN A 828 5.06 -17.75 12.43
N SER A 829 3.81 -17.49 12.06
CA SER A 829 3.47 -17.02 10.68
C SER A 829 4.15 -15.70 10.30
N THR A 830 4.50 -14.89 11.29
CA THR A 830 5.18 -13.60 11.10
C THR A 830 6.66 -13.74 10.76
N THR A 831 7.29 -14.88 11.06
CA THR A 831 8.70 -15.16 10.76
C THR A 831 8.89 -15.93 9.44
N LEU A 832 7.79 -16.41 8.84
CA LEU A 832 7.84 -17.09 7.55
C LEU A 832 8.04 -16.09 6.41
N SER A 833 8.86 -16.45 5.42
CA SER A 833 8.94 -15.73 4.16
C SER A 833 7.64 -15.84 3.34
N GLY A 834 7.46 -14.95 2.35
CA GLY A 834 6.31 -15.00 1.45
C GLY A 834 6.22 -16.34 0.71
N GLY A 835 7.34 -16.86 0.21
CA GLY A 835 7.41 -18.15 -0.48
C GLY A 835 7.14 -19.35 0.42
N GLU A 836 7.62 -19.35 1.67
CA GLU A 836 7.30 -20.39 2.66
C GLU A 836 5.80 -20.42 2.99
N ALA A 837 5.20 -19.24 3.22
CA ALA A 837 3.76 -19.13 3.46
C ALA A 837 2.95 -19.66 2.27
N GLN A 838 3.35 -19.36 1.05
CA GLN A 838 2.72 -19.83 -0.17
C GLN A 838 2.83 -21.35 -0.33
N ARG A 839 4.00 -21.94 -0.08
CA ARG A 839 4.23 -23.39 -0.13
C ARG A 839 3.41 -24.13 0.96
N ILE A 840 3.23 -23.54 2.15
CA ILE A 840 2.34 -24.11 3.20
C ILE A 840 0.89 -24.12 2.71
N LYS A 841 0.42 -23.06 2.04
CA LYS A 841 -0.92 -23.03 1.44
C LYS A 841 -1.07 -24.12 0.37
N LEU A 842 -0.08 -24.25 -0.51
CA LEU A 842 -0.05 -25.30 -1.52
C LEU A 842 -0.10 -26.70 -0.90
N ALA A 843 0.72 -26.99 0.11
CA ALA A 843 0.72 -28.24 0.84
C ALA A 843 -0.64 -28.55 1.48
N THR A 844 -1.30 -27.52 2.01
CA THR A 844 -2.64 -27.67 2.60
C THR A 844 -3.67 -28.10 1.56
N GLU A 845 -3.65 -27.51 0.37
CA GLU A 845 -4.55 -27.88 -0.72
C GLU A 845 -4.23 -29.27 -1.28
N LEU A 846 -2.95 -29.63 -1.42
CA LEU A 846 -2.51 -30.95 -1.82
C LEU A 846 -2.94 -32.08 -0.86
N SER A 847 -3.08 -31.76 0.43
CA SER A 847 -3.54 -32.74 1.43
C SER A 847 -5.03 -33.05 1.36
N LYS A 848 -5.84 -32.24 0.63
CA LYS A 848 -7.27 -32.42 0.43
C LYS A 848 -7.55 -33.42 -0.70
N ARG A 849 -8.79 -33.92 -0.78
CA ARG A 849 -9.24 -34.75 -1.90
C ARG A 849 -9.32 -33.91 -3.17
N ASP A 850 -8.66 -34.40 -4.20
CA ASP A 850 -8.59 -33.76 -5.53
C ASP A 850 -9.75 -34.24 -6.42
N THR A 851 -10.34 -33.33 -7.17
CA THR A 851 -11.44 -33.61 -8.13
C THR A 851 -10.95 -33.72 -9.58
N GLY A 852 -9.71 -33.27 -9.85
CA GLY A 852 -9.16 -33.20 -11.23
C GLY A 852 -9.66 -32.01 -12.08
N ASN A 853 -10.59 -31.21 -11.58
CA ASN A 853 -11.18 -30.06 -12.27
C ASN A 853 -10.99 -28.74 -11.50
N THR A 854 -9.94 -28.63 -10.69
CA THR A 854 -9.63 -27.42 -9.92
C THR A 854 -8.76 -26.48 -10.76
N PHE A 855 -9.06 -25.17 -10.65
CA PHE A 855 -8.25 -24.11 -11.23
C PHE A 855 -7.39 -23.46 -10.15
N TYR A 856 -6.08 -23.68 -10.19
CA TYR A 856 -5.11 -23.09 -9.27
C TYR A 856 -4.52 -21.82 -9.88
N ILE A 857 -4.42 -20.76 -9.09
CA ILE A 857 -3.73 -19.51 -9.45
C ILE A 857 -2.57 -19.35 -8.47
N LEU A 858 -1.35 -19.25 -8.98
CA LEU A 858 -0.14 -18.99 -8.20
C LEU A 858 0.50 -17.68 -8.68
N ASP A 859 0.81 -16.81 -7.72
CA ASP A 859 1.43 -15.51 -7.99
C ASP A 859 2.89 -15.56 -7.55
N GLU A 860 3.82 -15.54 -8.51
CA GLU A 860 5.28 -15.58 -8.34
C GLU A 860 5.75 -16.66 -7.33
N PRO A 861 5.43 -17.94 -7.54
CA PRO A 861 5.71 -19.00 -6.57
C PRO A 861 7.20 -19.33 -6.39
N THR A 862 8.09 -18.83 -7.24
CA THR A 862 9.53 -19.05 -7.16
C THR A 862 10.28 -18.00 -6.33
N THR A 863 9.56 -17.03 -5.78
CA THR A 863 10.12 -15.97 -4.94
C THR A 863 10.95 -16.54 -3.79
N GLY A 864 12.22 -16.14 -3.70
CA GLY A 864 13.15 -16.57 -2.64
C GLY A 864 13.55 -18.04 -2.70
N LEU A 865 13.45 -18.69 -3.86
CA LEU A 865 13.79 -20.10 -4.05
C LEU A 865 15.12 -20.25 -4.76
N HIS A 866 15.97 -21.12 -4.22
CA HIS A 866 17.12 -21.65 -4.92
C HIS A 866 16.69 -22.56 -6.10
N PHE A 867 17.53 -22.75 -7.10
CA PHE A 867 17.27 -23.58 -8.30
C PHE A 867 16.73 -24.96 -7.96
N GLU A 868 17.29 -25.63 -6.94
CA GLU A 868 16.83 -26.95 -6.48
C GLU A 868 15.41 -26.89 -5.88
N ASP A 869 15.09 -25.84 -5.12
CA ASP A 869 13.75 -25.64 -4.56
C ASP A 869 12.72 -25.40 -5.69
N ILE A 870 13.11 -24.69 -6.77
CA ILE A 870 12.29 -24.49 -7.96
C ILE A 870 12.03 -25.83 -8.65
N ARG A 871 13.03 -26.69 -8.81
CA ARG A 871 12.88 -28.02 -9.38
C ARG A 871 11.84 -28.85 -8.61
N VAL A 872 11.96 -28.88 -7.28
CA VAL A 872 11.01 -29.58 -6.39
C VAL A 872 9.60 -29.02 -6.52
N LEU A 873 9.44 -27.69 -6.55
CA LEU A 873 8.16 -27.03 -6.73
C LEU A 873 7.53 -27.42 -8.08
N MET A 874 8.32 -27.42 -9.16
CA MET A 874 7.83 -27.75 -10.50
C MET A 874 7.38 -29.22 -10.61
N GLU A 875 8.04 -30.16 -9.92
CA GLU A 875 7.56 -31.53 -9.81
C GLU A 875 6.18 -31.64 -9.17
N VAL A 876 5.94 -30.85 -8.12
CA VAL A 876 4.66 -30.81 -7.41
C VAL A 876 3.56 -30.24 -8.31
N LEU A 877 3.83 -29.12 -9.02
CA LEU A 877 2.88 -28.50 -9.94
C LEU A 877 2.57 -29.40 -11.13
N ASN A 878 3.58 -30.11 -11.66
CA ASN A 878 3.40 -31.10 -12.69
C ASN A 878 2.50 -32.27 -12.24
N LYS A 879 2.66 -32.76 -10.99
CA LYS A 879 1.79 -33.80 -10.44
C LYS A 879 0.33 -33.33 -10.33
N LEU A 880 0.09 -32.06 -9.97
CA LEU A 880 -1.25 -31.46 -9.95
C LEU A 880 -1.87 -31.40 -11.35
N THR A 881 -1.12 -30.93 -12.33
CA THR A 881 -1.60 -30.77 -13.70
C THR A 881 -1.88 -32.14 -14.34
N ASN A 882 -1.02 -33.15 -14.06
CA ASN A 882 -1.20 -34.51 -14.56
C ASN A 882 -2.46 -35.20 -14.03
N LYS A 883 -3.04 -34.72 -12.92
CA LYS A 883 -4.34 -35.19 -12.41
C LYS A 883 -5.55 -34.55 -13.09
N GLY A 884 -5.33 -33.72 -14.10
CA GLY A 884 -6.39 -33.03 -14.87
C GLY A 884 -6.65 -31.59 -14.45
N ASN A 885 -6.05 -31.10 -13.35
CA ASN A 885 -6.21 -29.73 -12.89
C ASN A 885 -5.58 -28.71 -13.85
N THR A 886 -6.06 -27.47 -13.78
CA THR A 886 -5.44 -26.33 -14.46
C THR A 886 -4.60 -25.55 -13.47
N VAL A 887 -3.34 -25.31 -13.81
CA VAL A 887 -2.40 -24.54 -12.96
C VAL A 887 -1.98 -23.29 -13.72
N LEU A 888 -2.44 -22.12 -13.27
CA LEU A 888 -2.04 -20.84 -13.83
C LEU A 888 -1.00 -20.21 -12.91
N ILE A 889 0.13 -19.80 -13.47
CA ILE A 889 1.28 -19.23 -12.75
C ILE A 889 1.60 -17.87 -13.35
N ILE A 890 1.60 -16.82 -12.53
CA ILE A 890 2.17 -15.52 -12.92
C ILE A 890 3.65 -15.61 -12.59
N GLU A 891 4.54 -15.49 -13.59
CA GLU A 891 5.97 -15.72 -13.36
C GLU A 891 6.89 -14.92 -14.28
N HIS A 892 8.11 -14.71 -13.76
CA HIS A 892 9.24 -14.09 -14.47
C HIS A 892 10.44 -15.01 -14.61
N ASN A 893 10.50 -16.08 -13.82
CA ASN A 893 11.60 -17.05 -13.84
C ASN A 893 11.53 -17.92 -15.10
N MET A 894 12.63 -17.93 -15.89
CA MET A 894 12.67 -18.63 -17.18
C MET A 894 12.60 -20.14 -17.02
N ASP A 895 13.11 -20.70 -15.92
CA ASP A 895 13.04 -22.14 -15.65
C ASP A 895 11.60 -22.63 -15.48
N VAL A 896 10.72 -21.80 -14.93
CA VAL A 896 9.29 -22.10 -14.84
C VAL A 896 8.59 -21.88 -16.17
N ILE A 897 8.90 -20.77 -16.84
CA ILE A 897 8.25 -20.38 -18.10
C ILE A 897 8.53 -21.44 -19.20
N LYS A 898 9.77 -21.93 -19.29
CA LYS A 898 10.13 -22.98 -20.27
C LYS A 898 9.42 -24.31 -20.01
N MET A 899 8.97 -24.58 -18.78
CA MET A 899 8.24 -25.79 -18.42
C MET A 899 6.72 -25.72 -18.67
N ALA A 900 6.16 -24.52 -18.93
CA ALA A 900 4.73 -24.33 -19.12
C ALA A 900 4.21 -25.01 -20.40
N ASP A 901 2.95 -25.47 -20.39
CA ASP A 901 2.29 -26.02 -21.59
C ASP A 901 1.71 -24.91 -22.47
N HIS A 902 1.42 -23.77 -21.90
CA HIS A 902 0.85 -22.60 -22.58
C HIS A 902 1.32 -21.32 -21.91
N ILE A 903 1.70 -20.33 -22.70
CA ILE A 903 2.13 -19.01 -22.24
C ILE A 903 1.13 -17.97 -22.72
N ILE A 904 0.86 -17.00 -21.87
CA ILE A 904 0.12 -15.77 -22.18
C ILE A 904 1.05 -14.60 -21.84
N ASP A 905 1.61 -13.94 -22.86
CA ASP A 905 2.56 -12.85 -22.68
C ASP A 905 1.88 -11.48 -22.83
N ILE A 906 2.03 -10.64 -21.81
CA ILE A 906 1.38 -9.33 -21.69
C ILE A 906 2.43 -8.23 -21.74
N GLY A 907 2.22 -7.24 -22.61
CA GLY A 907 3.18 -6.17 -22.83
C GLY A 907 2.66 -5.08 -23.75
N PRO A 908 3.55 -4.46 -24.57
CA PRO A 908 5.02 -4.68 -24.62
C PRO A 908 5.77 -4.08 -23.44
N GLU A 909 5.29 -2.98 -22.86
CA GLU A 909 5.93 -2.23 -21.77
C GLU A 909 5.09 -2.27 -20.47
N GLY A 910 5.56 -1.59 -19.42
CA GLY A 910 4.78 -1.33 -18.22
C GLY A 910 3.86 -0.11 -18.35
N GLY A 911 2.91 0.07 -17.42
CA GLY A 911 2.03 1.23 -17.34
C GLY A 911 1.18 1.43 -18.61
N LYS A 912 1.11 2.65 -19.12
CA LYS A 912 0.33 3.01 -20.33
C LYS A 912 0.83 2.32 -21.60
N GLY A 913 2.12 2.01 -21.67
CA GLY A 913 2.73 1.27 -22.78
C GLY A 913 2.43 -0.23 -22.79
N GLY A 914 1.81 -0.76 -21.73
CA GLY A 914 1.43 -2.16 -21.59
C GLY A 914 -0.04 -2.44 -21.86
N GLY A 915 -0.53 -3.50 -21.25
CA GLY A 915 -1.94 -3.84 -21.23
C GLY A 915 -2.47 -4.55 -22.47
N GLU A 916 -1.61 -5.10 -23.30
CA GLU A 916 -1.96 -5.88 -24.51
C GLU A 916 -1.47 -7.31 -24.38
N VAL A 917 -2.22 -8.28 -24.90
CA VAL A 917 -1.72 -9.65 -25.09
C VAL A 917 -0.90 -9.68 -26.37
N LEU A 918 0.41 -9.88 -26.25
CA LEU A 918 1.34 -9.87 -27.38
C LEU A 918 1.31 -11.17 -28.15
N VAL A 919 1.27 -12.28 -27.42
CA VAL A 919 1.28 -13.62 -27.99
C VAL A 919 0.76 -14.63 -26.97
N THR A 920 0.09 -15.68 -27.45
CA THR A 920 -0.31 -16.85 -26.68
C THR A 920 0.06 -18.11 -27.45
N GLY A 921 0.49 -19.15 -26.76
CA GLY A 921 0.88 -20.41 -27.40
C GLY A 921 1.82 -21.23 -26.54
N THR A 922 2.45 -22.26 -27.12
CA THR A 922 3.51 -23.01 -26.44
C THR A 922 4.77 -22.15 -26.27
N PRO A 923 5.69 -22.49 -25.37
CA PRO A 923 6.98 -21.80 -25.26
C PRO A 923 7.73 -21.67 -26.60
N GLU A 924 7.71 -22.71 -27.43
CA GLU A 924 8.36 -22.76 -28.75
C GLU A 924 7.70 -21.82 -29.78
N GLU A 925 6.38 -21.59 -29.66
CA GLU A 925 5.65 -20.63 -30.49
C GLU A 925 5.92 -19.19 -30.04
N VAL A 926 5.88 -18.96 -28.72
CA VAL A 926 6.09 -17.64 -28.10
C VAL A 926 7.52 -17.14 -28.34
N SER A 927 8.54 -18.03 -28.29
CA SER A 927 9.95 -17.68 -28.53
C SER A 927 10.24 -17.07 -29.90
N LYS A 928 9.32 -17.23 -30.88
CA LYS A 928 9.43 -16.66 -32.24
C LYS A 928 8.93 -15.23 -32.34
N ASN A 929 8.24 -14.70 -31.30
CA ASN A 929 7.67 -13.36 -31.34
C ASN A 929 8.74 -12.28 -31.11
N LYS A 930 8.89 -11.37 -32.08
CA LYS A 930 9.90 -10.30 -32.03
C LYS A 930 9.51 -9.13 -31.11
N LYS A 931 8.23 -8.97 -30.78
CA LYS A 931 7.74 -7.86 -29.94
C LYS A 931 7.75 -8.18 -28.44
N SER A 932 7.88 -9.45 -28.09
CA SER A 932 7.90 -9.92 -26.71
C SER A 932 9.32 -9.89 -26.14
N HIS A 933 9.48 -9.20 -25.03
CA HIS A 933 10.72 -9.24 -24.27
C HIS A 933 10.96 -10.62 -23.67
N THR A 934 9.91 -11.28 -23.16
CA THR A 934 9.97 -12.67 -22.66
C THR A 934 10.49 -13.64 -23.73
N ALA A 935 10.03 -13.50 -24.96
CA ALA A 935 10.46 -14.38 -26.08
C ALA A 935 11.97 -14.31 -26.34
N ARG A 936 12.59 -13.14 -26.19
CA ARG A 936 14.03 -12.94 -26.37
C ARG A 936 14.86 -13.79 -25.40
N PHE A 937 14.46 -13.81 -24.11
CA PHE A 937 15.15 -14.59 -23.08
C PHE A 937 14.79 -16.07 -23.18
N LEU A 938 13.51 -16.40 -23.39
CA LEU A 938 13.03 -17.78 -23.54
C LEU A 938 13.72 -18.54 -24.69
N LYS A 939 14.04 -17.85 -25.78
CA LYS A 939 14.76 -18.43 -26.91
C LYS A 939 16.15 -18.97 -26.55
N LYS A 940 16.77 -18.44 -25.49
CA LYS A 940 18.10 -18.91 -25.03
C LYS A 940 17.98 -20.15 -24.14
N GLU A 941 16.81 -20.40 -23.58
CA GLU A 941 16.56 -21.47 -22.61
C GLU A 941 15.88 -22.72 -23.24
N LEU A 942 15.36 -22.59 -24.47
CA LEU A 942 14.79 -23.69 -25.29
C LEU A 942 15.81 -24.27 -26.26
#